data_1a2242fa5edd924d9e022a3316eb2c89
#
_entry.id   1a2242fa5edd924d9e022a3316eb2c89
#
_cell.length_a   1.000
_cell.length_b   1.000
_cell.length_c   1.000
_cell.angle_alpha   90.00
_cell.angle_beta   90.00
_cell.angle_gamma   90.00
#
_symmetry.space_group_name_H-M   'P 1'
#
loop_
_entity.id
_entity.type
_entity.pdbx_description
1 polymer ?
#
loop_
_entity_poly.entity_id
_entity_poly.type
_entity_poly.pdbx_seq_one_letter_code
_entity_poly.pdbx_strand_id
1 'polypeptide(L)'
;MSHQSEQALEDEFISQLESLDYEYVDIRDISQLKDNLKVQLEILNNTKFSEQEFNKILLHLESGGIFDKAKKLRDKMELLRDDNTMDYIDFFNYHWCKNSFQVAHQITMEGKYKNRYDVTILINGLPLVQVELKRRGIELKRAFNQTQRYQIHTYRGLFQYIQVFVISNGVDTKYYANNRDLNYKFTFFWKDEKNNNISNLKDFTNEFLERYHIHKMIDKYIVLSESTRSMVILRAYQFYAVEKILDSALHSKKNGYIWHATGSGKTLTSFKASQLLARKAEIDKVLFIVDRKDLDNQTFNEFNKFSNGSVDSTENTKKLIQQLRGTDKLIVTTIQKLSKAAKSNKKELESVKDQKMILMFDECHRSQFGEMHNTITNYFTNIQCFGFTGTPIFAENSNKNKTTHDIFGDRLHQYLIKDAIKDNNVLGFSVEYIGRYKNKSKYDIAVEEINTKEVMESDKRLEKIVDYIFENHDRKTYNREFTSIFAVSSIKVLNRYYEIFKKKNQELPEEDRLKIATIYTYDDNPDLTEEEVHPRDTLEEQISDYNNLFGTNYSTDTFSMYYQDVSEKSKAKKIDILLVVNMFLTGFDNKYLNSLYVDKNLVYHSLIQAYSRTNRICNEKKAYGNIICFRNLKKQTDDAIRLFSDENAEETVLMKPYREYVENFNSGVKTLHTIVKTVDEVDQLEGEDLKNFVKTFRDLLRLLNRITTFTEFNYKDLSLPEQEIEDYKSKYIDIYDPPTSIGEKESVLEDIDFEIELLRRDDINVEYILKLLKELQPNTPGFEKDKQFILNTMEKDIKLRSKIDLINKFIEENIVKPNENVNTEEKLEEYMDREKKTAINQLITSENLHQDKTKNLINEYEFSGKIKPMEVANLFTEKLKLKDKRRKRQELKQEIMDLIDKYTW
;
A
#
# COMPACT_ATOMS: atom_id res chain seq x y z
N MET A 1 27.03 -20.76 -5.44
CA MET A 1 26.89 -20.67 -3.98
C MET A 1 25.96 -21.80 -3.56
N SER A 2 26.39 -22.64 -2.60
CA SER A 2 25.53 -23.71 -2.07
C SER A 2 24.23 -23.10 -1.53
N HIS A 3 23.11 -23.79 -1.70
CA HIS A 3 21.86 -23.40 -1.01
C HIS A 3 22.17 -23.29 0.48
N GLN A 4 22.15 -22.07 1.00
CA GLN A 4 22.20 -21.84 2.45
C GLN A 4 21.00 -22.57 3.05
N SER A 5 21.24 -23.50 3.95
CA SER A 5 20.16 -24.19 4.68
C SER A 5 19.44 -23.16 5.54
N GLU A 6 18.18 -23.43 5.87
CA GLU A 6 17.42 -22.58 6.80
C GLU A 6 18.17 -22.42 8.13
N GLN A 7 18.81 -23.49 8.61
CA GLN A 7 19.66 -23.46 9.81
C GLN A 7 20.89 -22.53 9.65
N ALA A 8 21.56 -22.56 8.52
CA ALA A 8 22.72 -21.69 8.30
C ALA A 8 22.34 -20.21 8.19
N LEU A 9 21.14 -19.92 7.64
CA LEU A 9 20.59 -18.57 7.62
C LEU A 9 20.23 -18.10 9.04
N GLU A 10 19.68 -18.98 9.85
CA GLU A 10 19.34 -18.73 11.26
C GLU A 10 20.61 -18.44 12.09
N ASP A 11 21.65 -19.26 11.96
CA ASP A 11 22.93 -19.08 12.65
C ASP A 11 23.62 -17.76 12.24
N GLU A 12 23.64 -17.42 10.94
CA GLU A 12 24.19 -16.16 10.45
C GLU A 12 23.41 -14.95 11.00
N PHE A 13 22.09 -15.05 11.01
CA PHE A 13 21.24 -14.00 11.52
C PHE A 13 21.41 -13.77 13.02
N ILE A 14 21.53 -14.84 13.82
CA ILE A 14 21.82 -14.74 15.26
C ILE A 14 23.18 -14.07 15.48
N SER A 15 24.22 -14.51 14.77
CA SER A 15 25.54 -13.90 14.86
C SER A 15 25.55 -12.42 14.49
N GLN A 16 24.71 -12.02 13.53
CA GLN A 16 24.54 -10.61 13.19
C GLN A 16 23.84 -9.83 14.32
N LEU A 17 22.80 -10.39 14.97
CA LEU A 17 22.16 -9.74 16.12
C LEU A 17 23.13 -9.61 17.30
N GLU A 18 23.97 -10.62 17.57
CA GLU A 18 25.02 -10.51 18.57
C GLU A 18 26.02 -9.38 18.25
N SER A 19 26.36 -9.19 16.95
CA SER A 19 27.20 -8.05 16.52
C SER A 19 26.54 -6.67 16.70
N LEU A 20 25.21 -6.64 16.85
CA LEU A 20 24.41 -5.47 17.20
C LEU A 20 24.15 -5.37 18.73
N ASP A 21 24.96 -6.07 19.53
CA ASP A 21 24.92 -6.15 21.00
C ASP A 21 23.62 -6.76 21.57
N TYR A 22 23.00 -7.71 20.90
CA TYR A 22 21.99 -8.57 21.49
C TYR A 22 22.68 -9.69 22.29
N GLU A 23 22.17 -9.97 23.46
CA GLU A 23 22.64 -11.10 24.29
C GLU A 23 21.99 -12.39 23.79
N TYR A 24 22.80 -13.37 23.33
CA TYR A 24 22.27 -14.70 23.04
C TYR A 24 21.91 -15.43 24.30
N VAL A 25 20.71 -16.03 24.39
CA VAL A 25 20.21 -16.80 25.53
C VAL A 25 19.67 -18.14 25.07
N ASP A 26 20.10 -19.21 25.72
CA ASP A 26 19.64 -20.58 25.40
C ASP A 26 18.34 -20.90 26.15
N ILE A 27 17.24 -20.44 25.62
CA ILE A 27 15.87 -20.66 26.11
C ILE A 27 15.17 -21.62 25.16
N ARG A 28 14.79 -22.80 25.68
CA ARG A 28 14.19 -23.88 24.88
C ARG A 28 12.69 -24.06 25.08
N ASP A 29 12.16 -23.62 26.21
CA ASP A 29 10.76 -23.79 26.56
C ASP A 29 10.20 -22.61 27.38
N ILE A 30 8.90 -22.68 27.67
CA ILE A 30 8.17 -21.61 28.35
C ILE A 30 8.58 -21.45 29.83
N SER A 31 9.08 -22.51 30.50
CA SER A 31 9.54 -22.43 31.89
C SER A 31 10.81 -21.59 31.96
N GLN A 32 11.79 -21.91 31.11
CA GLN A 32 13.04 -21.15 31.01
C GLN A 32 12.79 -19.70 30.60
N LEU A 33 11.78 -19.46 29.72
CA LEU A 33 11.39 -18.10 29.36
C LEU A 33 10.82 -17.32 30.54
N LYS A 34 10.03 -17.97 31.42
CA LYS A 34 9.50 -17.33 32.63
C LYS A 34 10.60 -17.06 33.65
N ASP A 35 11.56 -17.97 33.81
CA ASP A 35 12.72 -17.79 34.71
C ASP A 35 13.59 -16.62 34.22
N ASN A 36 13.87 -16.54 32.91
CA ASN A 36 14.59 -15.41 32.35
C ASN A 36 13.80 -14.09 32.52
N LEU A 37 12.48 -14.10 32.29
CA LEU A 37 11.63 -12.94 32.49
C LEU A 37 11.72 -12.39 33.90
N LYS A 38 11.70 -13.26 34.93
CA LYS A 38 11.86 -12.84 36.33
C LYS A 38 13.17 -12.07 36.53
N VAL A 39 14.29 -12.64 36.06
CA VAL A 39 15.61 -12.02 36.16
C VAL A 39 15.64 -10.66 35.46
N GLN A 40 15.13 -10.57 34.24
CA GLN A 40 15.17 -9.34 33.47
C GLN A 40 14.26 -8.24 34.06
N LEU A 41 13.09 -8.60 34.57
CA LEU A 41 12.21 -7.64 35.27
C LEU A 41 12.81 -7.17 36.60
N GLU A 42 13.52 -8.02 37.31
CA GLU A 42 14.26 -7.64 38.55
C GLU A 42 15.35 -6.62 38.23
N ILE A 43 16.08 -6.81 37.13
CA ILE A 43 17.10 -5.86 36.65
C ILE A 43 16.46 -4.53 36.23
N LEU A 44 15.41 -4.60 35.41
CA LEU A 44 14.73 -3.40 34.90
C LEU A 44 14.19 -2.50 36.02
N ASN A 45 13.58 -3.14 37.06
CA ASN A 45 12.93 -2.43 38.17
C ASN A 45 13.85 -2.23 39.36
N ASN A 46 15.11 -2.69 39.28
CA ASN A 46 16.08 -2.64 40.35
C ASN A 46 15.52 -3.18 41.69
N THR A 47 14.83 -4.32 41.67
CA THR A 47 14.17 -4.95 42.80
C THR A 47 14.21 -6.47 42.68
N LYS A 48 13.97 -7.19 43.76
CA LYS A 48 13.84 -8.64 43.74
C LYS A 48 12.39 -9.02 44.01
N PHE A 49 11.91 -10.07 43.36
CA PHE A 49 10.56 -10.58 43.54
C PHE A 49 10.56 -11.91 44.25
N SER A 50 9.71 -12.05 45.27
CA SER A 50 9.38 -13.37 45.82
C SER A 50 8.65 -14.22 44.78
N GLU A 51 8.54 -15.52 45.00
CA GLU A 51 7.75 -16.39 44.11
C GLU A 51 6.27 -15.99 44.06
N GLN A 52 5.71 -15.53 45.17
CA GLN A 52 4.32 -15.10 45.24
C GLN A 52 4.13 -13.78 44.46
N GLU A 53 5.03 -12.83 44.62
CA GLU A 53 5.01 -11.56 43.88
C GLU A 53 5.17 -11.80 42.37
N PHE A 54 6.12 -12.64 41.96
CA PHE A 54 6.31 -12.95 40.55
C PHE A 54 5.09 -13.69 39.96
N ASN A 55 4.44 -14.56 40.72
CA ASN A 55 3.19 -15.18 40.27
C ASN A 55 2.07 -14.14 40.04
N LYS A 56 1.96 -13.10 40.91
CA LYS A 56 1.02 -11.97 40.65
C LYS A 56 1.36 -11.24 39.37
N ILE A 57 2.65 -10.99 39.10
CA ILE A 57 3.12 -10.36 37.85
C ILE A 57 2.76 -11.25 36.65
N LEU A 58 3.02 -12.54 36.69
CA LEU A 58 2.68 -13.49 35.64
C LEU A 58 1.18 -13.53 35.36
N LEU A 59 0.34 -13.58 36.38
CA LEU A 59 -1.12 -13.53 36.24
C LEU A 59 -1.58 -12.24 35.55
N HIS A 60 -0.98 -11.11 35.90
CA HIS A 60 -1.25 -9.84 35.22
C HIS A 60 -0.85 -9.90 33.74
N LEU A 61 0.35 -10.37 33.43
CA LEU A 61 0.89 -10.47 32.09
C LEU A 61 0.12 -11.47 31.21
N GLU A 62 -0.31 -12.59 31.75
CA GLU A 62 -1.01 -13.63 31.00
C GLU A 62 -2.48 -13.31 30.73
N SER A 63 -3.09 -12.36 31.46
CA SER A 63 -4.49 -11.98 31.30
C SER A 63 -4.70 -11.06 30.06
N GLY A 64 -5.88 -11.16 29.44
CA GLY A 64 -6.27 -10.35 28.29
C GLY A 64 -5.77 -10.86 26.94
N GLY A 65 -6.25 -10.24 25.85
CA GLY A 65 -5.86 -10.56 24.47
C GLY A 65 -4.62 -9.79 24.00
N ILE A 66 -4.26 -9.97 22.73
CA ILE A 66 -3.10 -9.33 22.08
C ILE A 66 -3.11 -7.81 22.26
N PHE A 67 -4.26 -7.17 22.02
CA PHE A 67 -4.40 -5.72 22.17
C PHE A 67 -4.23 -5.24 23.62
N ASP A 68 -4.80 -5.98 24.59
CA ASP A 68 -4.69 -5.66 26.02
C ASP A 68 -3.25 -5.80 26.50
N LYS A 69 -2.53 -6.81 26.01
CA LYS A 69 -1.11 -7.04 26.31
C LYS A 69 -0.23 -5.93 25.72
N ALA A 70 -0.55 -5.45 24.50
CA ALA A 70 0.16 -4.32 23.92
C ALA A 70 -0.04 -3.03 24.74
N LYS A 71 -1.17 -2.84 25.40
CA LYS A 71 -1.39 -1.74 26.36
C LYS A 71 -0.57 -1.96 27.63
N LYS A 72 -0.69 -3.11 28.25
CA LYS A 72 0.04 -3.47 29.49
C LYS A 72 1.56 -3.33 29.35
N LEU A 73 2.10 -3.65 28.16
CA LEU A 73 3.52 -3.45 27.89
C LEU A 73 3.98 -2.00 28.12
N ARG A 74 3.08 -1.03 27.90
CA ARG A 74 3.34 0.43 27.96
C ARG A 74 2.86 1.08 29.26
N ASP A 75 2.14 0.32 30.07
CA ASP A 75 1.61 0.77 31.35
C ASP A 75 2.42 0.18 32.51
N LYS A 76 2.34 0.79 33.69
CA LYS A 76 2.92 0.23 34.92
C LYS A 76 1.90 -0.64 35.62
N MET A 77 2.38 -1.74 36.21
CA MET A 77 1.58 -2.58 37.08
C MET A 77 1.76 -2.14 38.55
N GLU A 78 0.66 -1.92 39.25
CA GLU A 78 0.67 -1.77 40.70
C GLU A 78 0.84 -3.14 41.36
N LEU A 79 1.92 -3.32 42.13
CA LEU A 79 2.23 -4.56 42.84
C LEU A 79 2.20 -4.32 44.34
N LEU A 80 1.27 -4.99 45.04
CA LEU A 80 1.31 -5.07 46.48
C LEU A 80 2.36 -6.10 46.89
N ARG A 81 3.43 -5.59 47.50
CA ARG A 81 4.56 -6.39 48.02
C ARG A 81 4.15 -7.25 49.21
N ASP A 82 4.96 -8.25 49.53
CA ASP A 82 4.73 -9.16 50.69
C ASP A 82 4.85 -8.42 52.04
N ASP A 83 5.54 -7.28 52.07
CA ASP A 83 5.66 -6.38 53.22
C ASP A 83 4.52 -5.34 53.33
N ASN A 84 3.49 -5.44 52.48
CA ASN A 84 2.36 -4.53 52.32
C ASN A 84 2.72 -3.13 51.78
N THR A 85 3.90 -2.94 51.24
CA THR A 85 4.23 -1.72 50.47
C THR A 85 3.69 -1.82 49.03
N MET A 86 3.43 -0.66 48.38
CA MET A 86 3.01 -0.59 47.00
C MET A 86 4.20 -0.25 46.12
N ASP A 87 4.42 -1.04 45.07
CA ASP A 87 5.46 -0.83 44.08
C ASP A 87 4.84 -0.72 42.66
N TYR A 88 5.54 -0.08 41.73
CA TYR A 88 5.11 0.12 40.35
C TYR A 88 6.09 -0.54 39.39
N ILE A 89 5.67 -1.61 38.78
CA ILE A 89 6.50 -2.46 37.93
C ILE A 89 6.41 -2.00 36.47
N ASP A 90 7.55 -1.65 35.90
CA ASP A 90 7.74 -1.40 34.49
C ASP A 90 8.02 -2.71 33.75
N PHE A 91 7.41 -2.89 32.56
CA PHE A 91 7.69 -4.01 31.66
C PHE A 91 8.54 -3.58 30.47
N PHE A 92 8.52 -2.29 30.14
CA PHE A 92 9.22 -1.70 29.01
C PHE A 92 9.54 -0.22 29.31
N ASN A 93 10.81 0.14 29.26
CA ASN A 93 11.24 1.49 29.61
C ASN A 93 11.34 2.36 28.35
N TYR A 94 10.84 3.58 28.41
CA TYR A 94 10.89 4.53 27.28
C TYR A 94 12.32 5.00 26.93
N HIS A 95 13.28 4.88 27.85
CA HIS A 95 14.71 5.03 27.55
C HIS A 95 15.26 3.69 27.06
N TRP A 96 15.58 3.60 25.78
CA TRP A 96 16.02 2.34 25.15
C TRP A 96 17.19 1.68 25.86
N CYS A 97 18.18 2.48 26.33
CA CYS A 97 19.39 2.00 26.98
C CYS A 97 19.15 1.38 28.38
N LYS A 98 17.95 1.52 28.93
CA LYS A 98 17.56 0.86 30.21
C LYS A 98 16.92 -0.50 29.99
N ASN A 99 16.66 -0.87 28.74
CA ASN A 99 16.09 -2.18 28.43
C ASN A 99 17.21 -3.18 28.09
N SER A 100 17.04 -4.42 28.43
CA SER A 100 17.87 -5.54 27.98
C SER A 100 17.34 -6.06 26.64
N PHE A 101 18.25 -6.40 25.73
CA PHE A 101 17.91 -6.95 24.42
C PHE A 101 18.56 -8.32 24.28
N GLN A 102 17.75 -9.35 24.12
CA GLN A 102 18.19 -10.73 24.03
C GLN A 102 17.67 -11.38 22.78
N VAL A 103 18.37 -12.38 22.28
CA VAL A 103 17.94 -13.24 21.19
C VAL A 103 17.95 -14.69 21.61
N ALA A 104 16.85 -15.38 21.36
CA ALA A 104 16.70 -16.82 21.55
C ALA A 104 16.22 -17.46 20.25
N HIS A 105 16.57 -18.72 20.04
CA HIS A 105 16.13 -19.45 18.88
C HIS A 105 15.50 -20.79 19.25
N GLN A 106 14.65 -21.29 18.33
CA GLN A 106 14.06 -22.63 18.41
C GLN A 106 13.32 -22.90 19.73
N ILE A 107 12.68 -21.84 20.29
CA ILE A 107 11.84 -21.99 21.47
C ILE A 107 10.67 -22.90 21.10
N THR A 108 10.50 -23.96 21.90
CA THR A 108 9.44 -24.95 21.68
C THR A 108 8.22 -24.62 22.52
N MET A 109 7.06 -24.59 21.85
CA MET A 109 5.75 -24.45 22.48
C MET A 109 4.94 -25.73 22.30
N GLU A 110 4.43 -26.27 23.41
CA GLU A 110 3.48 -27.38 23.38
C GLU A 110 2.05 -26.83 23.41
N GLY A 111 1.29 -27.10 22.38
CA GLY A 111 -0.13 -26.77 22.24
C GLY A 111 -0.87 -27.94 21.63
N LYS A 112 -1.82 -27.67 20.71
CA LYS A 112 -2.45 -28.72 19.90
C LYS A 112 -1.40 -29.45 19.04
N TYR A 113 -0.31 -28.75 18.67
CA TYR A 113 0.86 -29.25 17.97
C TYR A 113 2.12 -28.75 18.68
N LYS A 114 3.22 -29.48 18.58
CA LYS A 114 4.54 -29.04 19.06
C LYS A 114 5.17 -28.20 17.95
N ASN A 115 5.25 -26.88 18.18
CA ASN A 115 5.84 -25.94 17.25
C ASN A 115 7.16 -25.41 17.78
N ARG A 116 8.09 -25.16 16.87
CA ARG A 116 9.39 -24.59 17.14
C ARG A 116 9.52 -23.28 16.37
N TYR A 117 9.79 -22.19 17.07
CA TYR A 117 9.90 -20.85 16.51
C TYR A 117 11.34 -20.58 16.10
N ASP A 118 11.56 -20.03 14.90
CA ASP A 118 12.91 -19.87 14.36
C ASP A 118 13.74 -18.94 15.26
N VAL A 119 13.51 -17.63 15.27
CA VAL A 119 14.22 -16.67 16.11
C VAL A 119 13.24 -15.73 16.81
N THR A 120 13.43 -15.56 18.11
CA THR A 120 12.63 -14.67 18.96
C THR A 120 13.53 -13.61 19.60
N ILE A 121 13.21 -12.34 19.41
CA ILE A 121 13.88 -11.23 20.10
C ILE A 121 13.08 -10.92 21.36
N LEU A 122 13.79 -10.95 22.50
CA LEU A 122 13.24 -10.63 23.81
C LEU A 122 13.73 -9.24 24.22
N ILE A 123 12.81 -8.43 24.74
CA ILE A 123 13.18 -7.17 25.42
C ILE A 123 12.68 -7.25 26.85
N ASN A 124 13.59 -7.11 27.82
CA ASN A 124 13.34 -7.33 29.23
C ASN A 124 12.74 -8.73 29.53
N GLY A 125 13.15 -9.75 28.77
CA GLY A 125 12.64 -11.11 28.89
C GLY A 125 11.28 -11.35 28.25
N LEU A 126 10.56 -10.32 27.72
CA LEU A 126 9.31 -10.48 27.00
C LEU A 126 9.55 -10.70 25.50
N PRO A 127 8.89 -11.68 24.85
CA PRO A 127 9.01 -11.91 23.41
C PRO A 127 8.26 -10.79 22.64
N LEU A 128 9.01 -9.83 22.12
CA LEU A 128 8.42 -8.66 21.43
C LEU A 128 8.55 -8.70 19.91
N VAL A 129 9.53 -9.44 19.36
CA VAL A 129 9.68 -9.61 17.92
C VAL A 129 9.86 -11.10 17.61
N GLN A 130 9.08 -11.59 16.65
CA GLN A 130 9.23 -12.94 16.11
C GLN A 130 9.71 -12.87 14.68
N VAL A 131 10.79 -13.60 14.38
CA VAL A 131 11.36 -13.71 13.04
C VAL A 131 11.17 -15.14 12.54
N GLU A 132 10.58 -15.26 11.37
CA GLU A 132 10.39 -16.55 10.69
C GLU A 132 11.23 -16.57 9.40
N LEU A 133 12.08 -17.55 9.30
CA LEU A 133 13.06 -17.68 8.22
C LEU A 133 12.70 -18.84 7.30
N LYS A 134 12.91 -18.62 6.01
CA LYS A 134 12.83 -19.65 5.00
C LYS A 134 14.09 -19.64 4.15
N ARG A 135 14.45 -20.78 3.61
CA ARG A 135 15.59 -20.86 2.70
C ARG A 135 15.37 -20.02 1.44
N ARG A 136 16.43 -19.56 0.84
CA ARG A 136 16.41 -18.84 -0.45
C ARG A 136 15.60 -19.61 -1.50
N GLY A 137 14.77 -18.89 -2.27
CA GLY A 137 13.90 -19.45 -3.30
C GLY A 137 12.52 -19.88 -2.82
N ILE A 138 12.24 -19.77 -1.51
CA ILE A 138 10.89 -19.98 -0.96
C ILE A 138 10.16 -18.64 -0.90
N GLU A 139 8.88 -18.62 -1.29
CA GLU A 139 8.05 -17.43 -1.22
C GLU A 139 7.83 -17.00 0.26
N LEU A 140 7.91 -15.66 0.51
CA LEU A 140 7.67 -15.11 1.86
C LEU A 140 6.30 -15.47 2.43
N LYS A 141 5.33 -15.72 1.56
CA LYS A 141 3.97 -16.07 1.98
C LYS A 141 3.94 -17.38 2.76
N ARG A 142 4.84 -18.32 2.52
CA ARG A 142 4.95 -19.53 3.35
C ARG A 142 5.38 -19.23 4.78
N ALA A 143 6.33 -18.31 4.98
CA ALA A 143 6.69 -17.83 6.30
C ALA A 143 5.51 -17.12 6.99
N PHE A 144 4.78 -16.29 6.25
CA PHE A 144 3.58 -15.63 6.77
C PHE A 144 2.49 -16.63 7.19
N ASN A 145 2.18 -17.63 6.36
CA ASN A 145 1.21 -18.66 6.68
C ASN A 145 1.63 -19.47 7.93
N GLN A 146 2.93 -19.66 8.12
CA GLN A 146 3.47 -20.32 9.33
C GLN A 146 3.25 -19.46 10.57
N THR A 147 3.56 -18.18 10.54
CA THR A 147 3.26 -17.27 11.66
C THR A 147 1.76 -17.19 11.97
N GLN A 148 0.91 -17.21 10.94
CA GLN A 148 -0.55 -17.22 11.11
C GLN A 148 -1.01 -18.52 11.82
N ARG A 149 -0.49 -19.68 11.40
CA ARG A 149 -0.77 -20.95 12.10
C ARG A 149 -0.33 -20.94 13.55
N TYR A 150 0.85 -20.40 13.82
CA TYR A 150 1.33 -20.25 15.19
C TYR A 150 0.43 -19.35 16.03
N GLN A 151 -0.03 -18.24 15.48
CA GLN A 151 -0.94 -17.33 16.17
C GLN A 151 -2.27 -18.01 16.54
N ILE A 152 -2.84 -18.80 15.62
CA ILE A 152 -4.11 -19.50 15.87
C ILE A 152 -3.97 -20.61 16.89
N HIS A 153 -2.86 -21.37 16.85
CA HIS A 153 -2.76 -22.64 17.56
C HIS A 153 -1.83 -22.60 18.79
N THR A 154 -0.79 -21.78 18.79
CA THR A 154 0.29 -21.90 19.78
C THR A 154 0.70 -20.60 20.46
N TYR A 155 0.47 -19.42 19.88
CA TYR A 155 0.78 -18.17 20.59
C TYR A 155 -0.22 -17.92 21.73
N ARG A 156 0.19 -18.34 22.94
CA ARG A 156 -0.55 -18.16 24.18
C ARG A 156 0.37 -17.57 25.25
N GLY A 157 -0.21 -17.06 26.34
CA GLY A 157 0.54 -16.50 27.44
C GLY A 157 1.48 -15.37 27.00
N LEU A 158 2.76 -15.50 27.26
CA LEU A 158 3.77 -14.47 26.98
C LEU A 158 3.99 -14.20 25.47
N PHE A 159 3.84 -15.21 24.60
CA PHE A 159 3.99 -15.00 23.14
C PHE A 159 2.93 -14.09 22.51
N GLN A 160 1.86 -13.79 23.20
CA GLN A 160 0.91 -12.77 22.75
C GLN A 160 1.42 -11.34 22.94
N TYR A 161 2.59 -11.14 23.58
CA TYR A 161 3.29 -9.85 23.66
C TYR A 161 4.05 -9.49 22.40
N ILE A 162 4.25 -10.40 21.47
CA ILE A 162 4.86 -10.09 20.18
C ILE A 162 4.18 -8.86 19.60
N GLN A 163 4.98 -7.82 19.31
CA GLN A 163 4.52 -6.56 18.70
C GLN A 163 4.74 -6.57 17.19
N VAL A 164 5.86 -7.15 16.76
CA VAL A 164 6.31 -7.14 15.37
C VAL A 164 6.63 -8.55 14.93
N PHE A 165 6.13 -8.93 13.79
CA PHE A 165 6.58 -10.09 13.02
C PHE A 165 7.53 -9.66 11.92
N VAL A 166 8.55 -10.45 11.69
CA VAL A 166 9.47 -10.33 10.55
C VAL A 166 9.48 -11.67 9.83
N ILE A 167 9.33 -11.65 8.52
CA ILE A 167 9.41 -12.83 7.65
C ILE A 167 10.51 -12.61 6.61
N SER A 168 11.38 -13.61 6.43
CA SER A 168 12.49 -13.50 5.47
C SER A 168 12.82 -14.81 4.81
N ASN A 169 13.30 -14.73 3.55
CA ASN A 169 13.96 -15.83 2.83
C ASN A 169 15.44 -15.52 2.52
N GLY A 170 16.01 -14.55 3.25
CA GLY A 170 17.37 -14.06 3.07
C GLY A 170 17.50 -12.99 1.98
N VAL A 171 16.69 -13.03 0.93
CA VAL A 171 16.66 -12.06 -0.19
C VAL A 171 15.61 -10.98 0.03
N ASP A 172 14.42 -11.41 0.38
CA ASP A 172 13.30 -10.52 0.69
C ASP A 172 12.95 -10.63 2.17
N THR A 173 12.71 -9.49 2.81
CA THR A 173 12.36 -9.38 4.22
C THR A 173 11.22 -8.39 4.38
N LYS A 174 10.18 -8.80 5.09
CA LYS A 174 9.01 -7.95 5.38
C LYS A 174 8.71 -7.96 6.89
N TYR A 175 8.06 -6.90 7.35
CA TYR A 175 7.60 -6.76 8.72
C TYR A 175 6.12 -6.40 8.79
N TYR A 176 5.46 -6.72 9.90
CA TYR A 176 4.08 -6.38 10.18
C TYR A 176 3.75 -6.47 11.66
N ALA A 177 2.65 -5.81 12.07
CA ALA A 177 2.19 -5.83 13.46
C ALA A 177 1.42 -7.12 13.77
N ASN A 178 1.48 -7.55 15.03
CA ASN A 178 0.68 -8.64 15.53
C ASN A 178 -0.78 -8.20 15.73
N ASN A 179 -1.71 -8.91 15.10
CA ASN A 179 -3.16 -8.66 15.22
C ASN A 179 -3.90 -10.00 15.26
N ARG A 180 -5.15 -9.97 15.75
CA ARG A 180 -5.99 -11.16 15.78
C ARG A 180 -6.20 -11.76 14.40
N ASP A 181 -6.46 -10.88 13.42
CA ASP A 181 -6.71 -11.25 12.03
C ASP A 181 -5.51 -10.79 11.18
N LEU A 182 -4.55 -11.67 10.98
CA LEU A 182 -3.38 -11.42 10.15
C LEU A 182 -3.77 -11.47 8.66
N ASN A 183 -3.28 -10.53 7.87
CA ASN A 183 -3.46 -10.51 6.44
C ASN A 183 -2.14 -10.14 5.76
N TYR A 184 -1.70 -10.93 4.78
CA TYR A 184 -0.45 -10.72 4.05
C TYR A 184 -0.38 -9.34 3.35
N LYS A 185 -1.52 -8.73 3.01
CA LYS A 185 -1.58 -7.36 2.45
C LYS A 185 -1.04 -6.29 3.41
N PHE A 186 -0.98 -6.58 4.70
CA PHE A 186 -0.42 -5.68 5.71
C PHE A 186 1.01 -6.03 6.10
N THR A 187 1.75 -6.72 5.23
CA THR A 187 3.18 -6.93 5.34
C THR A 187 3.95 -5.93 4.48
N PHE A 188 5.01 -5.34 5.00
CA PHE A 188 5.70 -4.23 4.37
C PHE A 188 7.19 -4.49 4.26
N PHE A 189 7.80 -4.05 3.15
CA PHE A 189 9.25 -3.90 3.08
C PHE A 189 9.67 -2.68 3.89
N TRP A 190 10.79 -2.78 4.60
CA TRP A 190 11.46 -1.59 5.10
C TRP A 190 12.11 -0.84 3.93
N LYS A 191 12.23 0.48 4.06
CA LYS A 191 12.75 1.34 3.00
C LYS A 191 13.65 2.40 3.60
N ASP A 192 14.56 2.91 2.77
CA ASP A 192 15.32 4.10 3.11
C ASP A 192 14.47 5.38 2.98
N GLU A 193 15.06 6.52 3.32
CA GLU A 193 14.42 7.84 3.24
C GLU A 193 14.02 8.24 1.81
N LYS A 194 14.66 7.63 0.78
CA LYS A 194 14.38 7.87 -0.64
C LYS A 194 13.38 6.88 -1.25
N ASN A 195 12.68 6.11 -0.41
CA ASN A 195 11.73 5.06 -0.79
C ASN A 195 12.35 3.86 -1.54
N ASN A 196 13.65 3.60 -1.45
CA ASN A 196 14.26 2.37 -1.94
C ASN A 196 14.03 1.22 -0.96
N ASN A 197 13.74 0.02 -1.48
CA ASN A 197 13.52 -1.15 -0.62
C ASN A 197 14.84 -1.62 0.00
N ILE A 198 14.84 -1.87 1.31
CA ILE A 198 15.85 -2.61 2.05
C ILE A 198 15.31 -4.02 2.21
N SER A 199 15.55 -4.86 1.19
CA SER A 199 14.87 -6.16 1.10
C SER A 199 15.68 -7.32 1.67
N ASN A 200 17.02 -7.33 1.53
CA ASN A 200 17.80 -8.45 2.04
C ASN A 200 17.85 -8.46 3.57
N LEU A 201 17.93 -9.65 4.15
CA LEU A 201 17.88 -9.85 5.60
C LEU A 201 19.00 -9.10 6.33
N LYS A 202 20.20 -9.09 5.79
CA LYS A 202 21.38 -8.48 6.41
C LYS A 202 21.23 -6.96 6.56
N ASP A 203 20.82 -6.27 5.50
CA ASP A 203 20.64 -4.82 5.54
C ASP A 203 19.41 -4.46 6.37
N PHE A 204 18.34 -5.25 6.25
CA PHE A 204 17.15 -5.09 7.08
C PHE A 204 17.49 -5.22 8.58
N THR A 205 18.33 -6.18 8.95
CA THR A 205 18.76 -6.38 10.34
C THR A 205 19.51 -5.17 10.87
N ASN A 206 20.46 -4.65 10.08
CA ASN A 206 21.25 -3.49 10.49
C ASN A 206 20.41 -2.21 10.62
N GLU A 207 19.40 -2.02 9.77
CA GLU A 207 18.58 -0.82 9.75
C GLU A 207 17.36 -0.91 10.67
N PHE A 208 16.60 -2.01 10.59
CA PHE A 208 15.31 -2.13 11.27
C PHE A 208 15.43 -2.80 12.65
N LEU A 209 16.31 -3.78 12.81
CA LEU A 209 16.49 -4.52 14.06
C LEU A 209 17.64 -3.99 14.93
N GLU A 210 18.30 -2.88 14.54
CA GLU A 210 19.18 -2.16 15.45
C GLU A 210 18.42 -1.79 16.73
N ARG A 211 19.04 -1.99 17.93
CA ARG A 211 18.36 -1.92 19.23
C ARG A 211 17.60 -0.62 19.47
N TYR A 212 18.19 0.53 19.13
CA TYR A 212 17.51 1.81 19.28
C TYR A 212 16.32 1.93 18.31
N HIS A 213 16.48 1.45 17.06
CA HIS A 213 15.43 1.54 16.05
C HIS A 213 14.24 0.64 16.40
N ILE A 214 14.47 -0.65 16.70
CA ILE A 214 13.36 -1.56 17.04
C ILE A 214 12.64 -1.15 18.33
N HIS A 215 13.39 -0.67 19.34
CA HIS A 215 12.79 -0.07 20.53
C HIS A 215 11.88 1.11 20.17
N LYS A 216 12.37 2.02 19.35
CA LYS A 216 11.65 3.21 18.88
C LYS A 216 10.39 2.83 18.09
N MET A 217 10.47 1.80 17.24
CA MET A 217 9.32 1.26 16.53
C MET A 217 8.25 0.75 17.49
N ILE A 218 8.63 -0.03 18.48
CA ILE A 218 7.70 -0.60 19.48
C ILE A 218 7.11 0.51 20.37
N ASP A 219 7.94 1.40 20.91
CA ASP A 219 7.49 2.46 21.82
C ASP A 219 6.60 3.49 21.12
N LYS A 220 7.05 4.00 19.96
CA LYS A 220 6.47 5.20 19.31
C LYS A 220 5.65 4.91 18.07
N TYR A 221 6.04 3.92 17.24
CA TYR A 221 5.53 3.77 15.88
C TYR A 221 4.56 2.60 15.67
N ILE A 222 4.19 1.91 16.73
CA ILE A 222 2.99 1.08 16.79
C ILE A 222 1.86 1.93 17.35
N VAL A 223 0.78 2.07 16.59
CA VAL A 223 -0.44 2.77 16.98
C VAL A 223 -1.48 1.75 17.43
N LEU A 224 -2.01 1.93 18.63
CA LEU A 224 -3.09 1.11 19.17
C LEU A 224 -4.44 1.69 18.75
N SER A 225 -5.20 0.97 17.94
CA SER A 225 -6.55 1.39 17.53
C SER A 225 -7.58 0.85 18.52
N GLU A 226 -8.14 1.73 19.33
CA GLU A 226 -9.15 1.37 20.34
C GLU A 226 -10.46 0.86 19.71
N SER A 227 -10.89 1.47 18.61
CA SER A 227 -12.14 1.12 17.95
C SER A 227 -12.11 -0.27 17.31
N THR A 228 -10.98 -0.68 16.75
CA THR A 228 -10.80 -1.99 16.12
C THR A 228 -10.07 -2.99 17.00
N ARG A 229 -9.58 -2.56 18.18
CA ARG A 229 -8.73 -3.33 19.10
C ARG A 229 -7.57 -4.01 18.36
N SER A 230 -6.88 -3.24 17.53
CA SER A 230 -5.80 -3.71 16.65
C SER A 230 -4.56 -2.82 16.77
N MET A 231 -3.41 -3.38 16.42
CA MET A 231 -2.14 -2.67 16.32
C MET A 231 -1.86 -2.30 14.87
N VAL A 232 -1.43 -1.08 14.63
CA VAL A 232 -0.99 -0.60 13.31
C VAL A 232 0.46 -0.14 13.41
N ILE A 233 1.37 -0.84 12.75
CA ILE A 233 2.76 -0.41 12.65
C ILE A 233 2.92 0.57 11.48
N LEU A 234 3.65 1.67 11.70
CA LEU A 234 3.91 2.63 10.64
C LEU A 234 4.80 2.01 9.56
N ARG A 235 4.49 2.38 8.32
CA ARG A 235 5.33 2.06 7.15
C ARG A 235 6.55 3.00 7.13
N ALA A 236 7.61 2.60 6.45
CA ALA A 236 8.86 3.36 6.42
C ALA A 236 8.66 4.84 6.03
N TYR A 237 7.94 5.14 4.94
CA TYR A 237 7.70 6.53 4.53
C TYR A 237 6.90 7.34 5.58
N GLN A 238 5.99 6.69 6.33
CA GLN A 238 5.27 7.36 7.43
C GLN A 238 6.20 7.64 8.61
N PHE A 239 7.06 6.68 8.93
CA PHE A 239 8.10 6.84 9.96
C PHE A 239 9.00 8.05 9.64
N TYR A 240 9.59 8.10 8.43
CA TYR A 240 10.47 9.21 8.06
C TYR A 240 9.73 10.56 8.03
N ALA A 241 8.49 10.59 7.54
CA ALA A 241 7.71 11.82 7.56
C ALA A 241 7.48 12.33 8.98
N VAL A 242 7.14 11.45 9.93
CA VAL A 242 6.97 11.83 11.34
C VAL A 242 8.29 12.29 11.94
N GLU A 243 9.41 11.58 11.71
CA GLU A 243 10.72 11.96 12.21
C GLU A 243 11.15 13.36 11.69
N LYS A 244 10.95 13.64 10.40
CA LYS A 244 11.26 14.97 9.82
C LYS A 244 10.43 16.09 10.44
N ILE A 245 9.17 15.83 10.74
CA ILE A 245 8.31 16.79 11.44
C ILE A 245 8.81 17.01 12.86
N LEU A 246 9.13 15.92 13.60
CA LEU A 246 9.65 16.02 14.97
C LEU A 246 10.97 16.77 15.01
N ASP A 247 11.91 16.46 14.12
CA ASP A 247 13.20 17.12 14.01
C ASP A 247 13.02 18.62 13.72
N SER A 248 12.20 18.96 12.72
CA SER A 248 11.91 20.36 12.39
C SER A 248 11.25 21.10 13.55
N ALA A 249 10.28 20.48 14.24
CA ALA A 249 9.55 21.12 15.35
C ALA A 249 10.40 21.34 16.60
N LEU A 250 11.36 20.45 16.87
CA LEU A 250 12.18 20.49 18.09
C LEU A 250 13.50 21.26 17.89
N HIS A 251 14.13 21.11 16.72
CA HIS A 251 15.48 21.62 16.48
C HIS A 251 15.53 22.81 15.50
N SER A 252 14.43 23.11 14.81
CA SER A 252 14.35 24.25 13.91
C SER A 252 13.09 25.06 14.17
N LYS A 253 13.05 26.31 13.68
CA LYS A 253 11.84 27.15 13.67
C LYS A 253 11.19 27.22 12.29
N LYS A 254 11.62 26.34 11.36
CA LYS A 254 11.16 26.38 9.98
C LYS A 254 9.85 25.62 9.85
N ASN A 255 8.95 26.17 9.09
CA ASN A 255 7.76 25.46 8.62
C ASN A 255 8.16 24.35 7.62
N GLY A 256 7.21 23.47 7.28
CA GLY A 256 7.45 22.45 6.28
C GLY A 256 6.18 21.80 5.78
N TYR A 257 6.28 21.03 4.70
CA TYR A 257 5.15 20.23 4.25
C TYR A 257 5.55 18.80 3.86
N ILE A 258 4.57 17.91 3.96
CA ILE A 258 4.66 16.51 3.58
C ILE A 258 3.83 16.30 2.31
N TRP A 259 4.48 15.79 1.27
CA TRP A 259 3.83 15.42 0.03
C TRP A 259 3.60 13.91 -0.01
N HIS A 260 2.45 13.47 0.46
CA HIS A 260 2.04 12.08 0.43
C HIS A 260 0.80 11.89 -0.43
N ALA A 261 0.86 10.95 -1.38
CA ALA A 261 -0.24 10.63 -2.30
C ALA A 261 -1.57 10.42 -1.56
N THR A 262 -2.66 10.73 -2.24
CA THR A 262 -3.99 10.43 -1.71
C THR A 262 -4.13 8.93 -1.51
N GLY A 263 -4.58 8.52 -0.32
CA GLY A 263 -4.71 7.11 0.03
C GLY A 263 -3.51 6.47 0.72
N SER A 264 -2.40 7.18 0.87
CA SER A 264 -1.20 6.71 1.56
C SER A 264 -1.30 6.68 3.10
N GLY A 265 -2.44 7.07 3.70
CA GLY A 265 -2.60 7.12 5.15
C GLY A 265 -2.05 8.40 5.79
N LYS A 266 -2.18 9.56 5.11
CA LYS A 266 -1.80 10.89 5.65
C LYS A 266 -2.37 11.14 7.06
N THR A 267 -3.63 10.78 7.29
CA THR A 267 -4.30 10.95 8.58
C THR A 267 -3.59 10.20 9.71
N LEU A 268 -3.14 8.97 9.47
CA LEU A 268 -2.37 8.20 10.46
C LEU A 268 -1.00 8.84 10.74
N THR A 269 -0.32 9.32 9.68
CA THR A 269 0.99 9.99 9.79
C THR A 269 0.87 11.27 10.58
N SER A 270 -0.11 12.13 10.23
CA SER A 270 -0.34 13.42 10.89
C SER A 270 -0.83 13.26 12.33
N PHE A 271 -1.71 12.29 12.60
CA PHE A 271 -2.12 11.92 13.96
C PHE A 271 -0.90 11.54 14.80
N LYS A 272 -0.05 10.65 14.28
CA LYS A 272 1.11 10.17 15.04
C LYS A 272 2.12 11.29 15.32
N ALA A 273 2.39 12.15 14.34
CA ALA A 273 3.22 13.33 14.54
C ALA A 273 2.62 14.25 15.61
N SER A 274 1.32 14.54 15.53
CA SER A 274 0.61 15.39 16.49
C SER A 274 0.65 14.80 17.91
N GLN A 275 0.41 13.50 18.04
CA GLN A 275 0.45 12.78 19.33
C GLN A 275 1.83 12.85 19.98
N LEU A 276 2.90 12.62 19.20
CA LEU A 276 4.27 12.63 19.70
C LEU A 276 4.72 14.05 20.08
N LEU A 277 4.31 15.07 19.32
CA LEU A 277 4.60 16.47 19.63
C LEU A 277 3.86 16.94 20.87
N ALA A 278 2.59 16.56 21.04
CA ALA A 278 1.81 16.91 22.22
C ALA A 278 2.39 16.35 23.54
N ARG A 279 3.19 15.28 23.48
CA ARG A 279 3.89 14.71 24.63
C ARG A 279 5.16 15.47 25.01
N LYS A 280 5.63 16.39 24.17
CA LYS A 280 6.85 17.15 24.43
C LYS A 280 6.58 18.30 25.38
N ALA A 281 7.49 18.48 26.36
CA ALA A 281 7.35 19.53 27.35
C ALA A 281 7.50 20.93 26.76
N GLU A 282 8.33 21.05 25.71
CA GLU A 282 8.64 22.30 25.03
C GLU A 282 7.50 22.81 24.12
N ILE A 283 6.44 22.00 23.93
CA ILE A 283 5.30 22.33 23.08
C ILE A 283 4.07 22.52 23.96
N ASP A 284 3.46 23.70 23.90
CA ASP A 284 2.28 24.05 24.69
C ASP A 284 1.02 23.48 24.06
N LYS A 285 0.86 23.62 22.73
CA LYS A 285 -0.33 23.20 21.98
C LYS A 285 0.03 22.60 20.62
N VAL A 286 -0.73 21.58 20.22
CA VAL A 286 -0.75 21.04 18.85
C VAL A 286 -2.16 21.17 18.32
N LEU A 287 -2.35 21.89 17.23
CA LEU A 287 -3.63 22.09 16.57
C LEU A 287 -3.64 21.35 15.24
N PHE A 288 -4.58 20.41 15.09
CA PHE A 288 -4.84 19.80 13.81
C PHE A 288 -5.95 20.56 13.10
N ILE A 289 -5.64 21.13 11.94
CA ILE A 289 -6.47 22.08 11.21
C ILE A 289 -7.00 21.43 9.94
N VAL A 290 -8.32 21.34 9.83
CA VAL A 290 -9.04 20.85 8.65
C VAL A 290 -9.74 21.98 7.90
N ASP A 291 -10.02 21.80 6.62
CA ASP A 291 -10.61 22.84 5.77
C ASP A 291 -12.12 22.98 5.93
N ARG A 292 -12.87 21.89 6.08
CA ARG A 292 -14.34 21.89 6.11
C ARG A 292 -14.90 21.21 7.36
N LYS A 293 -16.12 21.65 7.75
CA LYS A 293 -16.86 21.05 8.88
C LYS A 293 -17.10 19.54 8.71
N ASP A 294 -17.34 19.09 7.47
CA ASP A 294 -17.62 17.67 7.19
C ASP A 294 -16.35 16.82 7.36
N LEU A 295 -15.17 17.37 7.02
CA LEU A 295 -13.87 16.75 7.26
C LEU A 295 -13.46 16.81 8.75
N ASP A 296 -13.94 17.81 9.50
CA ASP A 296 -13.72 17.94 10.95
C ASP A 296 -14.27 16.69 11.68
N ASN A 297 -15.51 16.31 11.41
CA ASN A 297 -16.12 15.12 12.00
C ASN A 297 -15.45 13.81 11.58
N GLN A 298 -15.06 13.68 10.30
CA GLN A 298 -14.36 12.49 9.82
C GLN A 298 -12.99 12.38 10.46
N THR A 299 -12.20 13.44 10.44
CA THR A 299 -10.87 13.48 11.04
C THR A 299 -10.92 13.27 12.55
N PHE A 300 -11.89 13.88 13.22
CA PHE A 300 -12.14 13.66 14.63
C PHE A 300 -12.45 12.19 14.94
N ASN A 301 -13.34 11.58 14.17
CA ASN A 301 -13.68 10.16 14.32
C ASN A 301 -12.48 9.25 14.02
N GLU A 302 -11.66 9.60 13.04
CA GLU A 302 -10.43 8.85 12.73
C GLU A 302 -9.40 8.98 13.85
N PHE A 303 -9.20 10.18 14.41
CA PHE A 303 -8.29 10.38 15.55
C PHE A 303 -8.77 9.66 16.80
N ASN A 304 -10.08 9.68 17.09
CA ASN A 304 -10.65 8.94 18.21
C ASN A 304 -10.60 7.41 18.03
N LYS A 305 -10.55 6.90 16.78
CA LYS A 305 -10.26 5.47 16.55
C LYS A 305 -8.91 5.06 17.07
N PHE A 306 -7.92 5.94 16.96
CA PHE A 306 -6.54 5.66 17.41
C PHE A 306 -6.32 5.94 18.90
N SER A 307 -7.05 6.88 19.49
CA SER A 307 -6.95 7.17 20.93
C SER A 307 -8.23 7.79 21.42
N ASN A 308 -9.03 7.01 22.16
CA ASN A 308 -10.32 7.44 22.66
C ASN A 308 -10.16 8.60 23.66
N GLY A 309 -10.87 9.71 23.42
CA GLY A 309 -10.82 10.90 24.28
C GLY A 309 -9.53 11.73 24.18
N SER A 310 -8.62 11.41 23.25
CA SER A 310 -7.36 12.19 23.05
C SER A 310 -7.58 13.51 22.33
N VAL A 311 -8.75 13.68 21.73
CA VAL A 311 -9.10 14.85 20.92
C VAL A 311 -10.50 15.29 21.26
N ASP A 312 -10.64 16.51 21.76
CA ASP A 312 -11.95 17.13 21.92
C ASP A 312 -12.37 17.85 20.64
N SER A 313 -13.57 17.53 20.15
CA SER A 313 -14.14 18.23 18.99
C SER A 313 -14.46 19.69 19.35
N THR A 314 -14.11 20.57 18.42
CA THR A 314 -14.41 21.99 18.56
C THR A 314 -15.75 22.29 17.90
N GLU A 315 -16.84 22.27 18.64
CA GLU A 315 -18.18 22.53 18.10
C GLU A 315 -18.33 23.98 17.60
N ASN A 316 -17.81 24.95 18.38
CA ASN A 316 -17.90 26.37 18.05
C ASN A 316 -16.66 27.15 18.50
N THR A 317 -16.57 28.42 18.08
CA THR A 317 -15.42 29.29 18.39
C THR A 317 -15.23 29.51 19.90
N LYS A 318 -16.31 29.51 20.71
CA LYS A 318 -16.21 29.68 22.19
C LYS A 318 -15.50 28.47 22.83
N LYS A 319 -15.87 27.24 22.42
CA LYS A 319 -15.23 26.02 22.89
C LYS A 319 -13.75 25.98 22.47
N LEU A 320 -13.42 26.41 21.25
CA LEU A 320 -12.03 26.51 20.81
C LEU A 320 -11.21 27.44 21.74
N ILE A 321 -11.74 28.62 22.07
CA ILE A 321 -11.06 29.56 22.98
C ILE A 321 -10.86 28.93 24.36
N GLN A 322 -11.86 28.22 24.87
CA GLN A 322 -11.78 27.51 26.15
C GLN A 322 -10.67 26.43 26.11
N GLN A 323 -10.61 25.62 25.06
CA GLN A 323 -9.59 24.58 24.86
C GLN A 323 -8.18 25.19 24.72
N LEU A 324 -8.03 26.28 23.95
CA LEU A 324 -6.75 26.98 23.81
C LEU A 324 -6.22 27.49 25.14
N ARG A 325 -7.11 27.99 26.03
CA ARG A 325 -6.76 28.48 27.37
C ARG A 325 -6.66 27.37 28.43
N GLY A 326 -7.24 26.20 28.15
CA GLY A 326 -7.25 25.04 29.04
C GLY A 326 -5.96 24.23 29.00
N THR A 327 -6.04 23.02 29.56
CA THR A 327 -4.92 22.06 29.64
C THR A 327 -4.79 21.15 28.40
N ASP A 328 -5.78 21.20 27.49
CA ASP A 328 -5.80 20.36 26.29
C ASP A 328 -4.57 20.66 25.41
N LYS A 329 -3.72 19.67 25.21
CA LYS A 329 -2.52 19.83 24.37
C LYS A 329 -2.77 19.54 22.88
N LEU A 330 -3.70 18.61 22.54
CA LEU A 330 -4.04 18.27 21.17
C LEU A 330 -5.48 18.67 20.87
N ILE A 331 -5.66 19.59 19.90
CA ILE A 331 -6.96 20.18 19.55
C ILE A 331 -7.20 19.98 18.05
N VAL A 332 -8.37 19.48 17.65
CA VAL A 332 -8.83 19.45 16.25
C VAL A 332 -9.83 20.56 16.00
N THR A 333 -9.58 21.34 14.96
CA THR A 333 -10.43 22.50 14.62
C THR A 333 -10.39 22.82 13.12
N THR A 334 -11.31 23.69 12.67
CA THR A 334 -11.26 24.22 11.30
C THR A 334 -10.49 25.53 11.23
N ILE A 335 -9.89 25.81 10.05
CA ILE A 335 -9.17 27.05 9.82
C ILE A 335 -10.07 28.28 10.00
N GLN A 336 -11.37 28.18 9.64
CA GLN A 336 -12.36 29.24 9.79
C GLN A 336 -12.58 29.62 11.28
N LYS A 337 -12.72 28.58 12.14
CA LYS A 337 -12.92 28.81 13.60
C LYS A 337 -11.68 29.46 14.22
N LEU A 338 -10.47 28.96 13.86
CA LEU A 338 -9.23 29.50 14.39
C LEU A 338 -8.97 30.94 13.89
N SER A 339 -9.18 31.19 12.60
CA SER A 339 -9.07 32.55 12.03
C SER A 339 -10.07 33.52 12.67
N LYS A 340 -11.34 33.10 12.89
CA LYS A 340 -12.35 33.90 13.57
C LYS A 340 -11.97 34.19 15.03
N ALA A 341 -11.44 33.20 15.74
CA ALA A 341 -10.95 33.39 17.11
C ALA A 341 -9.81 34.40 17.15
N ALA A 342 -8.83 34.27 16.30
CA ALA A 342 -7.68 35.19 16.19
C ALA A 342 -8.09 36.63 15.79
N LYS A 343 -9.16 36.81 14.98
CA LYS A 343 -9.63 38.11 14.51
C LYS A 343 -10.51 38.81 15.54
N SER A 344 -11.47 38.11 16.16
CA SER A 344 -12.57 38.70 16.96
C SER A 344 -12.38 38.60 18.48
N ASN A 345 -11.51 37.71 18.97
CA ASN A 345 -11.37 37.40 20.40
C ASN A 345 -9.98 37.62 20.94
N LYS A 346 -9.28 38.64 20.45
CA LYS A 346 -7.89 38.96 20.80
C LYS A 346 -7.61 39.07 22.30
N LYS A 347 -8.52 39.72 23.06
CA LYS A 347 -8.40 39.90 24.52
C LYS A 347 -8.45 38.58 25.28
N GLU A 348 -9.31 37.63 24.84
CA GLU A 348 -9.46 36.34 25.48
C GLU A 348 -8.28 35.42 25.19
N LEU A 349 -7.60 35.58 24.05
CA LEU A 349 -6.46 34.79 23.61
C LEU A 349 -5.10 35.39 23.96
N GLU A 350 -5.04 36.56 24.62
CA GLU A 350 -3.78 37.24 24.96
C GLU A 350 -2.84 36.34 25.79
N SER A 351 -3.39 35.52 26.69
CA SER A 351 -2.62 34.60 27.55
C SER A 351 -1.97 33.45 26.82
N VAL A 352 -2.41 33.16 25.59
CA VAL A 352 -1.92 32.01 24.78
C VAL A 352 -1.19 32.46 23.52
N LYS A 353 -1.09 33.77 23.28
CA LYS A 353 -0.56 34.32 22.05
C LYS A 353 0.90 33.92 21.77
N ASP A 354 1.71 33.86 22.82
CA ASP A 354 3.15 33.61 22.75
C ASP A 354 3.51 32.15 23.08
N GLN A 355 2.52 31.30 23.32
CA GLN A 355 2.73 29.87 23.55
C GLN A 355 3.32 29.21 22.31
N LYS A 356 4.20 28.20 22.50
CA LYS A 356 4.73 27.41 21.38
C LYS A 356 3.66 26.48 20.85
N MET A 357 3.12 26.82 19.68
CA MET A 357 2.04 26.09 19.04
C MET A 357 2.52 25.44 17.73
N ILE A 358 2.17 24.18 17.53
CA ILE A 358 2.35 23.49 16.27
C ILE A 358 1.01 23.39 15.57
N LEU A 359 0.94 23.88 14.33
CA LEU A 359 -0.24 23.85 13.48
C LEU A 359 -0.05 22.81 12.38
N MET A 360 -0.85 21.75 12.40
CA MET A 360 -0.86 20.70 11.38
C MET A 360 -2.04 20.92 10.43
N PHE A 361 -1.77 21.18 9.16
CA PHE A 361 -2.80 21.45 8.14
C PHE A 361 -3.00 20.24 7.26
N ASP A 362 -4.21 19.67 7.24
CA ASP A 362 -4.59 18.67 6.26
C ASP A 362 -5.07 19.31 4.96
N GLU A 363 -4.80 18.64 3.81
CA GLU A 363 -5.12 19.11 2.45
C GLU A 363 -4.69 20.58 2.22
N CYS A 364 -3.46 20.89 2.59
CA CYS A 364 -2.92 22.26 2.69
C CYS A 364 -2.82 23.02 1.34
N HIS A 365 -3.09 22.36 0.21
CA HIS A 365 -3.12 22.96 -1.13
C HIS A 365 -4.35 23.84 -1.41
N ARG A 366 -5.36 23.87 -0.56
CA ARG A 366 -6.60 24.60 -0.84
C ARG A 366 -6.41 26.10 -0.78
N SER A 367 -6.94 26.81 -1.78
CA SER A 367 -6.73 28.24 -2.03
C SER A 367 -7.20 29.18 -0.91
N GLN A 368 -8.08 28.72 -0.03
CA GLN A 368 -8.62 29.53 1.08
C GLN A 368 -7.64 29.74 2.25
N PHE A 369 -6.55 28.98 2.28
CA PHE A 369 -5.59 29.07 3.36
C PHE A 369 -4.82 30.40 3.39
N GLY A 370 -4.64 31.08 2.26
CA GLY A 370 -3.77 32.26 2.18
C GLY A 370 -4.16 33.41 3.12
N GLU A 371 -5.41 33.89 3.13
CA GLU A 371 -5.84 35.00 3.97
C GLU A 371 -6.06 34.60 5.43
N MET A 372 -6.72 33.44 5.64
CA MET A 372 -6.97 32.92 6.98
C MET A 372 -5.65 32.50 7.65
N HIS A 373 -4.74 31.88 6.91
CA HIS A 373 -3.40 31.55 7.37
C HIS A 373 -2.67 32.82 7.83
N ASN A 374 -2.64 33.88 7.01
CA ASN A 374 -2.01 35.17 7.40
C ASN A 374 -2.66 35.77 8.65
N THR A 375 -3.97 35.68 8.83
CA THR A 375 -4.65 36.14 10.03
C THR A 375 -4.17 35.41 11.27
N ILE A 376 -3.99 34.10 11.20
CA ILE A 376 -3.53 33.24 12.30
C ILE A 376 -2.05 33.54 12.62
N THR A 377 -1.18 33.54 11.60
CA THR A 377 0.26 33.73 11.76
C THR A 377 0.62 35.15 12.20
N ASN A 378 -0.19 36.16 11.87
CA ASN A 378 -0.01 37.52 12.35
C ASN A 378 -0.45 37.72 13.80
N TYR A 379 -1.31 36.85 14.32
CA TYR A 379 -1.80 36.98 15.70
C TYR A 379 -0.93 36.17 16.68
N PHE A 380 -0.69 34.90 16.42
CA PHE A 380 0.14 34.04 17.27
C PHE A 380 1.62 34.21 16.90
N THR A 381 2.47 34.54 17.87
CA THR A 381 3.86 34.94 17.62
C THR A 381 4.86 33.78 17.61
N ASN A 382 4.50 32.63 18.24
CA ASN A 382 5.39 31.49 18.40
C ASN A 382 4.73 30.21 17.83
N ILE A 383 4.45 30.26 16.53
CA ILE A 383 3.84 29.12 15.84
C ILE A 383 4.76 28.53 14.78
N GLN A 384 4.57 27.25 14.53
CA GLN A 384 5.21 26.54 13.44
C GLN A 384 4.16 25.72 12.69
N CYS A 385 4.18 25.78 11.36
CA CYS A 385 3.16 25.23 10.50
C CYS A 385 3.69 24.04 9.70
N PHE A 386 2.97 22.92 9.71
CA PHE A 386 3.25 21.75 8.88
C PHE A 386 2.04 21.42 8.02
N GLY A 387 2.25 21.34 6.70
CA GLY A 387 1.21 21.05 5.72
C GLY A 387 1.26 19.58 5.27
N PHE A 388 0.10 18.93 5.13
CA PHE A 388 -0.03 17.64 4.47
C PHE A 388 -0.84 17.78 3.19
N THR A 389 -0.34 17.24 2.09
CA THR A 389 -1.07 17.26 0.81
C THR A 389 -0.69 16.10 -0.09
N GLY A 390 -1.65 15.63 -0.90
CA GLY A 390 -1.39 14.69 -2.00
C GLY A 390 -1.04 15.40 -3.31
N THR A 391 -1.36 16.70 -3.41
CA THR A 391 -1.26 17.48 -4.63
C THR A 391 -0.80 18.91 -4.31
N PRO A 392 0.51 19.12 -4.08
CA PRO A 392 1.05 20.45 -3.81
C PRO A 392 0.72 21.45 -4.93
N ILE A 393 0.64 22.73 -4.57
CA ILE A 393 0.57 23.83 -5.53
C ILE A 393 1.98 24.24 -5.90
N PHE A 394 2.32 24.08 -7.17
CA PHE A 394 3.53 24.55 -7.82
C PHE A 394 3.23 25.81 -8.66
N ALA A 395 4.24 26.40 -9.28
CA ALA A 395 4.05 27.56 -10.14
C ALA A 395 3.10 27.27 -11.32
N GLU A 396 3.17 26.04 -11.88
CA GLU A 396 2.42 25.61 -13.05
C GLU A 396 0.92 25.43 -12.80
N ASN A 397 0.53 25.11 -11.55
CA ASN A 397 -0.88 24.88 -11.20
C ASN A 397 -1.43 25.92 -10.20
N SER A 398 -0.70 27.04 -10.02
CA SER A 398 -1.10 28.12 -9.11
C SER A 398 -2.06 29.11 -9.76
N ASN A 399 -3.22 29.33 -9.13
CA ASN A 399 -4.18 30.36 -9.59
C ASN A 399 -3.95 31.76 -8.99
N LYS A 400 -3.12 31.89 -7.94
CA LYS A 400 -2.91 33.14 -7.17
C LYS A 400 -1.43 33.48 -6.97
N ASN A 401 -0.55 32.99 -7.80
CA ASN A 401 0.91 33.18 -7.73
C ASN A 401 1.53 32.81 -6.36
N LYS A 402 0.88 31.95 -5.56
CA LYS A 402 1.42 31.42 -4.31
C LYS A 402 1.48 29.90 -4.40
N THR A 403 2.62 29.34 -4.11
CA THR A 403 2.87 27.90 -4.08
C THR A 403 2.72 27.33 -2.67
N THR A 404 2.69 26.01 -2.54
CA THR A 404 2.72 25.34 -1.23
C THR A 404 4.01 25.68 -0.48
N HIS A 405 5.13 25.81 -1.20
CA HIS A 405 6.42 26.24 -0.63
C HIS A 405 6.36 27.66 -0.06
N ASP A 406 5.69 28.62 -0.72
CA ASP A 406 5.59 30.00 -0.22
C ASP A 406 4.84 30.11 1.11
N ILE A 407 3.95 29.17 1.40
CA ILE A 407 3.12 29.16 2.61
C ILE A 407 3.73 28.31 3.72
N PHE A 408 4.25 27.12 3.38
CA PHE A 408 4.70 26.13 4.35
C PHE A 408 6.23 25.92 4.35
N GLY A 409 6.99 26.57 3.47
CA GLY A 409 8.44 26.38 3.38
C GLY A 409 8.84 25.08 2.70
N ASP A 410 9.92 24.46 3.15
CA ASP A 410 10.55 23.32 2.49
C ASP A 410 9.72 22.04 2.56
N ARG A 411 9.83 21.21 1.50
CA ARG A 411 9.30 19.86 1.51
C ARG A 411 10.16 18.97 2.41
N LEU A 412 9.58 18.47 3.50
CA LEU A 412 10.28 17.63 4.47
C LEU A 412 10.36 16.16 4.01
N HIS A 413 9.29 15.66 3.40
CA HIS A 413 9.24 14.28 2.90
C HIS A 413 8.26 14.15 1.73
N GLN A 414 8.51 13.16 0.85
CA GLN A 414 7.62 12.83 -0.27
C GLN A 414 7.35 11.33 -0.34
N TYR A 415 6.11 11.00 -0.72
CA TYR A 415 5.66 9.66 -1.10
C TYR A 415 4.61 9.81 -2.18
N LEU A 416 5.04 9.63 -3.42
CA LEU A 416 4.27 9.97 -4.61
C LEU A 416 3.26 8.88 -4.97
N ILE A 417 2.33 9.21 -5.89
CA ILE A 417 1.33 8.23 -6.35
C ILE A 417 1.99 7.01 -7.00
N LYS A 418 3.09 7.19 -7.73
CA LYS A 418 3.89 6.10 -8.30
C LYS A 418 4.44 5.16 -7.21
N ASP A 419 4.94 5.71 -6.10
CA ASP A 419 5.45 4.94 -4.97
C ASP A 419 4.32 4.15 -4.31
N ALA A 420 3.16 4.80 -4.13
CA ALA A 420 1.99 4.19 -3.52
C ALA A 420 1.40 3.05 -4.37
N ILE A 421 1.41 3.19 -5.69
CA ILE A 421 1.00 2.14 -6.64
C ILE A 421 2.01 0.99 -6.61
N LYS A 422 3.31 1.30 -6.68
CA LYS A 422 4.41 0.32 -6.64
C LYS A 422 4.38 -0.52 -5.36
N ASP A 423 4.04 0.09 -4.23
CA ASP A 423 3.96 -0.57 -2.93
C ASP A 423 2.63 -1.30 -2.71
N ASN A 424 1.75 -1.33 -3.71
CA ASN A 424 0.38 -1.84 -3.60
C ASN A 424 -0.43 -1.19 -2.46
N ASN A 425 -0.18 0.09 -2.17
CA ASN A 425 -0.95 0.87 -1.19
C ASN A 425 -2.21 1.47 -1.80
N VAL A 426 -2.18 1.71 -3.11
CA VAL A 426 -3.31 2.15 -3.93
C VAL A 426 -3.25 1.47 -5.30
N LEU A 427 -4.38 1.45 -6.02
CA LEU A 427 -4.46 0.93 -7.39
C LEU A 427 -4.04 2.00 -8.42
N GLY A 428 -3.62 1.56 -9.61
CA GLY A 428 -3.50 2.44 -10.77
C GLY A 428 -4.86 2.83 -11.34
N PHE A 429 -4.85 3.56 -12.47
CA PHE A 429 -6.06 4.03 -13.14
C PHE A 429 -6.18 3.43 -14.54
N SER A 430 -7.41 3.09 -14.93
CA SER A 430 -7.81 2.88 -16.30
C SER A 430 -8.61 4.10 -16.74
N VAL A 431 -8.16 4.82 -17.76
CA VAL A 431 -8.83 6.04 -18.24
C VAL A 431 -9.33 5.84 -19.66
N GLU A 432 -10.64 5.92 -19.82
CA GLU A 432 -11.31 5.85 -21.12
C GLU A 432 -11.82 7.24 -21.50
N TYR A 433 -11.58 7.63 -22.72
CA TYR A 433 -12.06 8.89 -23.27
C TYR A 433 -13.16 8.58 -24.28
N ILE A 434 -14.42 8.91 -23.93
CA ILE A 434 -15.61 8.63 -24.74
C ILE A 434 -16.01 9.91 -25.48
N GLY A 435 -15.90 9.91 -26.82
CA GLY A 435 -16.28 11.03 -27.63
C GLY A 435 -16.45 10.63 -29.09
N ARG A 436 -17.23 11.43 -29.88
CA ARG A 436 -17.51 11.15 -31.28
C ARG A 436 -16.36 11.43 -32.25
N TYR A 437 -15.26 11.99 -31.80
CA TYR A 437 -14.16 12.43 -32.68
C TYR A 437 -13.08 11.34 -32.79
N LYS A 438 -13.44 10.22 -33.37
CA LYS A 438 -12.45 9.36 -34.03
C LYS A 438 -12.06 10.10 -35.33
N ASN A 439 -10.84 10.61 -35.39
CA ASN A 439 -10.19 11.21 -36.57
C ASN A 439 -10.60 12.64 -36.93
N LYS A 440 -9.80 13.52 -36.58
CA LYS A 440 -9.28 14.76 -37.17
C LYS A 440 -9.17 15.86 -36.11
N SER A 441 -8.01 16.06 -35.73
CA SER A 441 -7.43 17.08 -34.84
C SER A 441 -7.26 16.71 -33.37
N LYS A 442 -6.03 16.90 -32.92
CA LYS A 442 -5.53 16.67 -31.54
C LYS A 442 -6.08 17.68 -30.51
N TYR A 443 -7.09 18.45 -30.84
CA TYR A 443 -7.57 19.57 -30.03
C TYR A 443 -9.10 19.62 -30.04
N ASP A 444 -9.72 19.82 -28.88
CA ASP A 444 -10.99 20.54 -28.80
C ASP A 444 -10.68 21.97 -29.25
N ILE A 445 -10.68 22.19 -30.53
CA ILE A 445 -10.52 23.51 -31.09
C ILE A 445 -11.80 24.27 -30.74
N ALA A 446 -11.64 25.33 -29.95
CA ALA A 446 -12.60 26.43 -29.99
C ALA A 446 -12.67 26.90 -31.43
N VAL A 447 -13.65 26.42 -32.17
CA VAL A 447 -14.01 27.02 -33.47
C VAL A 447 -14.61 28.35 -33.12
N GLU A 448 -14.01 29.44 -33.55
CA GLU A 448 -14.35 30.82 -33.15
C GLU A 448 -15.84 31.21 -33.36
N GLU A 449 -16.68 30.38 -33.99
CA GLU A 449 -18.07 30.62 -34.26
C GLU A 449 -19.05 29.62 -33.60
N ILE A 450 -18.58 28.65 -32.80
CA ILE A 450 -19.47 27.69 -32.13
C ILE A 450 -19.51 27.98 -30.60
N ASN A 451 -20.73 28.17 -30.09
CA ASN A 451 -20.96 28.21 -28.63
C ASN A 451 -20.73 26.82 -28.04
N THR A 452 -19.45 26.53 -27.64
CA THR A 452 -19.04 25.26 -27.11
C THR A 452 -19.83 24.87 -25.86
N LYS A 453 -20.29 25.86 -25.06
CA LYS A 453 -21.12 25.63 -23.89
C LYS A 453 -22.50 25.06 -24.28
N GLU A 454 -23.13 25.60 -25.28
CA GLU A 454 -24.43 25.14 -25.78
C GLU A 454 -24.37 23.70 -26.31
N VAL A 455 -23.29 23.34 -27.02
CA VAL A 455 -23.07 21.98 -27.55
C VAL A 455 -22.84 21.01 -26.37
N MET A 456 -22.04 21.41 -25.40
CA MET A 456 -21.71 20.56 -24.23
C MET A 456 -22.90 20.35 -23.29
N GLU A 457 -23.83 21.29 -23.24
CA GLU A 457 -25.04 21.24 -22.44
C GLU A 457 -26.31 20.81 -23.24
N SER A 458 -26.18 20.38 -24.50
CA SER A 458 -27.35 19.98 -25.32
C SER A 458 -28.01 18.70 -24.77
N ASP A 459 -29.34 18.65 -24.71
CA ASP A 459 -30.12 17.52 -24.20
C ASP A 459 -29.79 16.21 -24.91
N LYS A 460 -29.64 16.26 -26.25
CA LYS A 460 -29.26 15.08 -27.04
C LYS A 460 -27.91 14.49 -26.63
N ARG A 461 -26.95 15.32 -26.19
CA ARG A 461 -25.66 14.84 -25.70
C ARG A 461 -25.80 14.23 -24.31
N LEU A 462 -26.54 14.91 -23.40
CA LEU A 462 -26.79 14.43 -22.07
C LEU A 462 -27.52 13.08 -22.07
N GLU A 463 -28.55 12.92 -22.91
CA GLU A 463 -29.27 11.67 -23.09
C GLU A 463 -28.35 10.54 -23.54
N LYS A 464 -27.48 10.78 -24.50
CA LYS A 464 -26.53 9.76 -25.00
C LYS A 464 -25.50 9.35 -23.93
N ILE A 465 -25.07 10.26 -23.06
CA ILE A 465 -24.18 9.93 -21.95
C ILE A 465 -24.91 9.06 -20.94
N VAL A 466 -26.16 9.37 -20.64
CA VAL A 466 -26.98 8.55 -19.74
C VAL A 466 -27.23 7.16 -20.36
N ASP A 467 -27.51 7.08 -21.67
CA ASP A 467 -27.62 5.80 -22.40
C ASP A 467 -26.37 4.96 -22.23
N TYR A 468 -25.19 5.56 -22.50
CA TYR A 468 -23.92 4.89 -22.33
C TYR A 468 -23.73 4.37 -20.89
N ILE A 469 -24.11 5.16 -19.88
CA ILE A 469 -23.99 4.75 -18.48
C ILE A 469 -24.90 3.55 -18.20
N PHE A 470 -26.17 3.56 -18.61
CA PHE A 470 -27.06 2.42 -18.43
C PHE A 470 -26.55 1.14 -19.10
N GLU A 471 -26.04 1.24 -20.32
CA GLU A 471 -25.51 0.10 -21.09
C GLU A 471 -24.24 -0.50 -20.49
N ASN A 472 -23.44 0.30 -19.79
CA ASN A 472 -22.09 -0.11 -19.36
C ASN A 472 -21.91 -0.17 -17.85
N HIS A 473 -22.84 0.35 -17.03
CA HIS A 473 -22.67 0.48 -15.60
C HIS A 473 -22.45 -0.86 -14.89
N ASP A 474 -23.30 -1.84 -15.19
CA ASP A 474 -23.21 -3.16 -14.54
C ASP A 474 -21.88 -3.85 -14.86
N ARG A 475 -21.40 -3.76 -16.11
CA ARG A 475 -20.09 -4.27 -16.49
C ARG A 475 -18.94 -3.53 -15.77
N LYS A 476 -18.98 -2.21 -15.70
CA LYS A 476 -17.95 -1.37 -15.07
C LYS A 476 -17.92 -1.54 -13.56
N THR A 477 -19.03 -1.92 -12.93
CA THR A 477 -19.18 -2.07 -11.49
C THR A 477 -19.28 -3.53 -11.04
N TYR A 478 -19.01 -4.51 -11.93
CA TYR A 478 -19.15 -5.94 -11.65
C TYR A 478 -20.55 -6.30 -11.10
N ASN A 479 -21.57 -6.02 -11.91
CA ASN A 479 -22.98 -6.22 -11.54
C ASN A 479 -23.33 -5.55 -10.21
N ARG A 480 -22.93 -4.28 -10.06
CA ARG A 480 -23.18 -3.42 -8.88
C ARG A 480 -22.54 -3.92 -7.57
N GLU A 481 -21.52 -4.78 -7.66
CA GLU A 481 -20.70 -5.09 -6.50
C GLU A 481 -19.92 -3.86 -6.03
N PHE A 482 -19.70 -2.89 -6.90
CA PHE A 482 -19.05 -1.62 -6.64
C PHE A 482 -19.98 -0.45 -6.93
N THR A 483 -19.62 0.71 -6.37
CA THR A 483 -20.35 1.97 -6.56
C THR A 483 -19.59 2.88 -7.51
N SER A 484 -20.28 3.91 -8.00
CA SER A 484 -19.70 4.92 -8.89
C SER A 484 -20.02 6.36 -8.46
N ILE A 485 -19.19 7.29 -8.95
CA ILE A 485 -19.46 8.73 -8.89
C ILE A 485 -19.62 9.24 -10.31
N PHE A 486 -20.58 10.12 -10.55
CA PHE A 486 -20.70 10.89 -11.77
C PHE A 486 -20.48 12.39 -11.49
N ALA A 487 -19.32 12.89 -11.91
CA ALA A 487 -18.90 14.27 -11.72
C ALA A 487 -19.35 15.13 -12.92
N VAL A 488 -20.15 16.16 -12.66
CA VAL A 488 -20.70 17.05 -13.70
C VAL A 488 -20.29 18.50 -13.50
N SER A 489 -20.43 19.32 -14.56
CA SER A 489 -19.86 20.67 -14.63
C SER A 489 -20.53 21.68 -13.69
N SER A 490 -21.84 21.61 -13.51
CA SER A 490 -22.64 22.58 -12.72
C SER A 490 -23.88 21.95 -12.13
N ILE A 491 -24.52 22.64 -11.17
CA ILE A 491 -25.79 22.21 -10.57
C ILE A 491 -26.89 22.14 -11.63
N LYS A 492 -26.98 23.12 -12.56
CA LYS A 492 -27.94 23.12 -13.65
C LYS A 492 -27.82 21.88 -14.54
N VAL A 493 -26.59 21.49 -14.90
CA VAL A 493 -26.33 20.27 -15.67
C VAL A 493 -26.63 19.01 -14.84
N LEU A 494 -26.33 19.02 -13.53
CA LEU A 494 -26.63 17.91 -12.63
C LEU A 494 -28.15 17.64 -12.61
N ASN A 495 -28.96 18.69 -12.44
CA ASN A 495 -30.41 18.57 -12.39
C ASN A 495 -30.96 17.98 -13.68
N ARG A 496 -30.46 18.42 -14.84
CA ARG A 496 -30.88 17.86 -16.12
C ARG A 496 -30.49 16.38 -16.28
N TYR A 497 -29.28 16.00 -15.87
CA TYR A 497 -28.90 14.59 -15.83
C TYR A 497 -29.81 13.79 -14.91
N TYR A 498 -30.11 14.30 -13.72
CA TYR A 498 -30.98 13.63 -12.76
C TYR A 498 -32.37 13.34 -13.36
N GLU A 499 -32.99 14.32 -14.03
CA GLU A 499 -34.28 14.14 -14.70
C GLU A 499 -34.22 13.09 -15.83
N ILE A 500 -33.16 13.08 -16.62
CA ILE A 500 -32.97 12.05 -17.67
C ILE A 500 -32.83 10.66 -17.05
N PHE A 501 -32.04 10.52 -15.97
CA PHE A 501 -31.92 9.27 -15.24
C PHE A 501 -33.24 8.81 -14.63
N LYS A 502 -33.97 9.73 -14.03
CA LYS A 502 -35.30 9.46 -13.42
C LYS A 502 -36.27 8.93 -14.47
N LYS A 503 -36.36 9.60 -15.62
CA LYS A 503 -37.22 9.18 -16.75
C LYS A 503 -36.84 7.79 -17.25
N LYS A 504 -35.55 7.51 -17.50
CA LYS A 504 -35.09 6.20 -17.99
C LYS A 504 -35.29 5.09 -16.97
N ASN A 505 -35.07 5.35 -15.68
CA ASN A 505 -35.34 4.41 -14.61
C ASN A 505 -36.83 4.01 -14.58
N GLN A 506 -37.76 4.95 -14.86
CA GLN A 506 -39.20 4.65 -14.90
C GLN A 506 -39.59 3.69 -16.04
N GLU A 507 -38.81 3.66 -17.11
CA GLU A 507 -39.03 2.76 -18.25
C GLU A 507 -38.53 1.31 -17.98
N LEU A 508 -37.72 1.12 -16.92
CA LEU A 508 -37.11 -0.17 -16.55
C LEU A 508 -37.88 -0.88 -15.44
N PRO A 509 -37.86 -2.23 -15.41
CA PRO A 509 -38.31 -3.02 -14.26
C PRO A 509 -37.62 -2.54 -12.97
N GLU A 510 -38.30 -2.69 -11.83
CA GLU A 510 -37.79 -2.18 -10.54
C GLU A 510 -36.43 -2.76 -10.16
N GLU A 511 -36.18 -4.00 -10.46
CA GLU A 511 -34.92 -4.75 -10.22
C GLU A 511 -33.74 -4.21 -11.04
N ASP A 512 -33.99 -3.68 -12.24
CA ASP A 512 -32.96 -3.15 -13.16
C ASP A 512 -32.68 -1.66 -12.93
N ARG A 513 -33.47 -0.97 -12.11
CA ARG A 513 -33.32 0.46 -11.84
C ARG A 513 -32.02 0.77 -11.11
N LEU A 514 -31.35 1.83 -11.50
CA LEU A 514 -30.18 2.35 -10.81
C LEU A 514 -30.58 3.20 -9.62
N LYS A 515 -29.98 2.94 -8.46
CA LYS A 515 -30.19 3.73 -7.25
C LYS A 515 -29.26 4.93 -7.26
N ILE A 516 -29.81 6.10 -7.52
CA ILE A 516 -29.08 7.35 -7.73
C ILE A 516 -29.32 8.28 -6.57
N ALA A 517 -28.26 8.89 -6.06
CA ALA A 517 -28.35 9.97 -5.09
C ALA A 517 -27.57 11.19 -5.59
N THR A 518 -28.05 12.38 -5.28
CA THR A 518 -27.43 13.66 -5.65
C THR A 518 -26.87 14.34 -4.42
N ILE A 519 -25.73 15.02 -4.58
CA ILE A 519 -25.17 15.82 -3.50
C ILE A 519 -24.42 17.03 -4.02
N TYR A 520 -24.83 18.22 -3.59
CA TYR A 520 -24.19 19.49 -3.92
C TYR A 520 -24.51 20.56 -2.86
N THR A 521 -23.69 21.61 -2.79
CA THR A 521 -23.96 22.77 -1.93
C THR A 521 -24.83 23.78 -2.64
N TYR A 522 -25.75 24.37 -1.92
CA TYR A 522 -26.73 25.33 -2.41
C TYR A 522 -26.56 26.70 -1.74
N ASP A 523 -25.41 27.31 -1.77
CA ASP A 523 -25.21 28.67 -1.30
C ASP A 523 -25.91 29.66 -2.25
N ASP A 524 -26.42 30.78 -1.72
CA ASP A 524 -27.05 31.82 -2.50
C ASP A 524 -26.14 32.28 -3.64
N ASN A 525 -26.57 32.01 -4.86
CA ASN A 525 -25.88 32.47 -6.05
C ASN A 525 -26.49 33.82 -6.48
N PRO A 526 -25.74 34.93 -6.40
CA PRO A 526 -26.26 36.23 -6.75
C PRO A 526 -26.61 36.42 -8.25
N ASP A 527 -26.24 35.43 -9.12
CA ASP A 527 -26.45 35.48 -10.56
C ASP A 527 -27.71 34.72 -11.05
N LEU A 528 -28.61 34.30 -10.15
CA LEU A 528 -29.88 33.67 -10.55
C LEU A 528 -30.83 34.72 -11.14
N THR A 529 -31.40 34.44 -12.32
CA THR A 529 -32.47 35.21 -12.90
C THR A 529 -33.82 34.85 -12.22
N GLU A 530 -34.76 35.77 -12.18
CA GLU A 530 -36.06 35.59 -11.51
C GLU A 530 -36.91 34.38 -12.01
N GLU A 531 -36.51 33.79 -13.16
CA GLU A 531 -37.16 32.63 -13.80
C GLU A 531 -36.50 31.29 -13.49
N GLU A 532 -35.36 31.24 -12.83
CA GLU A 532 -34.64 29.98 -12.51
C GLU A 532 -35.07 29.45 -11.12
N VAL A 533 -35.48 28.17 -11.06
CA VAL A 533 -35.80 27.47 -9.80
C VAL A 533 -34.58 27.49 -8.88
N HIS A 534 -34.78 27.88 -7.62
CA HIS A 534 -33.68 27.99 -6.67
C HIS A 534 -33.04 26.61 -6.45
N PRO A 535 -31.69 26.48 -6.44
CA PRO A 535 -30.99 25.21 -6.27
C PRO A 535 -31.39 24.43 -5.02
N ARG A 536 -31.86 25.13 -3.98
CA ARG A 536 -32.39 24.54 -2.75
C ARG A 536 -33.67 23.76 -2.99
N ASP A 537 -34.62 24.30 -3.75
CA ASP A 537 -35.91 23.68 -4.02
C ASP A 537 -35.73 22.41 -4.85
N THR A 538 -34.87 22.45 -5.87
CA THR A 538 -34.52 21.26 -6.65
C THR A 538 -33.84 20.18 -5.82
N LEU A 539 -32.95 20.57 -4.87
CA LEU A 539 -32.33 19.62 -3.96
C LEU A 539 -33.36 19.00 -3.01
N GLU A 540 -34.34 19.76 -2.54
CA GLU A 540 -35.43 19.29 -1.69
C GLU A 540 -36.25 18.20 -2.41
N GLU A 541 -36.57 18.38 -3.69
CA GLU A 541 -37.25 17.37 -4.50
C GLU A 541 -36.43 16.09 -4.61
N GLN A 542 -35.13 16.23 -4.89
CA GLN A 542 -34.20 15.07 -5.00
C GLN A 542 -34.01 14.37 -3.67
N ILE A 543 -33.98 15.08 -2.55
CA ILE A 543 -34.01 14.50 -1.20
C ILE A 543 -35.33 13.78 -0.92
N SER A 544 -36.47 14.30 -1.37
CA SER A 544 -37.74 13.62 -1.29
C SER A 544 -37.75 12.28 -2.04
N ASP A 545 -37.24 12.26 -3.26
CA ASP A 545 -37.07 11.01 -4.02
C ASP A 545 -36.15 10.01 -3.30
N TYR A 546 -35.07 10.49 -2.69
CA TYR A 546 -34.18 9.69 -1.88
C TYR A 546 -34.86 9.12 -0.64
N ASN A 547 -35.67 9.95 0.06
CA ASN A 547 -36.44 9.53 1.21
C ASN A 547 -37.41 8.40 0.84
N ASN A 548 -38.07 8.52 -0.30
CA ASN A 548 -38.98 7.49 -0.81
C ASN A 548 -38.25 6.18 -1.12
N LEU A 549 -37.05 6.27 -1.72
CA LEU A 549 -36.24 5.11 -2.06
C LEU A 549 -35.67 4.34 -0.85
N PHE A 550 -35.34 5.06 0.23
CA PHE A 550 -34.68 4.49 1.39
C PHE A 550 -35.50 4.48 2.69
N GLY A 551 -36.71 4.97 2.66
CA GLY A 551 -37.59 5.04 3.83
C GLY A 551 -37.08 6.01 4.91
N THR A 552 -36.50 7.14 4.50
CA THR A 552 -35.93 8.16 5.38
C THR A 552 -36.77 9.44 5.38
N ASN A 553 -36.39 10.43 6.19
CA ASN A 553 -37.11 11.72 6.28
C ASN A 553 -36.11 12.88 6.46
N TYR A 554 -35.28 13.10 5.45
CA TYR A 554 -34.36 14.23 5.40
C TYR A 554 -34.93 15.39 4.61
N SER A 555 -34.38 16.58 4.86
CA SER A 555 -34.69 17.82 4.15
C SER A 555 -33.40 18.64 3.97
N THR A 556 -33.47 19.72 3.24
CA THR A 556 -32.36 20.67 3.13
C THR A 556 -31.93 21.27 4.48
N ASP A 557 -32.86 21.37 5.44
CA ASP A 557 -32.59 21.82 6.82
C ASP A 557 -31.75 20.77 7.60
N THR A 558 -31.91 19.49 7.27
CA THR A 558 -31.14 18.36 7.85
C THR A 558 -30.05 17.88 6.93
N PHE A 559 -29.53 18.74 6.07
CA PHE A 559 -28.54 18.38 5.02
C PHE A 559 -27.33 17.64 5.56
N SER A 560 -26.82 17.99 6.74
CA SER A 560 -25.67 17.28 7.34
C SER A 560 -25.97 15.81 7.62
N MET A 561 -27.20 15.49 8.05
CA MET A 561 -27.63 14.10 8.30
C MET A 561 -27.85 13.36 6.98
N TYR A 562 -28.46 14.02 5.99
CA TYR A 562 -28.59 13.49 4.64
C TYR A 562 -27.21 13.16 4.03
N TYR A 563 -26.24 14.08 4.11
CA TYR A 563 -24.87 13.88 3.65
C TYR A 563 -24.23 12.65 4.29
N GLN A 564 -24.37 12.51 5.61
CA GLN A 564 -23.80 11.37 6.33
C GLN A 564 -24.45 10.05 5.88
N ASP A 565 -25.78 10.01 5.77
CA ASP A 565 -26.51 8.82 5.34
C ASP A 565 -26.18 8.40 3.90
N VAL A 566 -26.07 9.36 2.96
CA VAL A 566 -25.61 9.12 1.58
C VAL A 566 -24.20 8.51 1.58
N SER A 567 -23.29 9.05 2.41
CA SER A 567 -21.93 8.54 2.56
C SER A 567 -21.95 7.09 3.08
N GLU A 568 -22.73 6.79 4.13
CA GLU A 568 -22.82 5.45 4.72
C GLU A 568 -23.47 4.45 3.76
N LYS A 569 -24.56 4.83 3.09
CA LYS A 569 -25.24 3.97 2.11
C LYS A 569 -24.39 3.69 0.88
N SER A 570 -23.57 4.66 0.43
CA SER A 570 -22.60 4.43 -0.63
C SER A 570 -21.53 3.42 -0.18
N LYS A 571 -20.99 3.55 1.04
CA LYS A 571 -20.04 2.59 1.63
C LYS A 571 -20.65 1.20 1.85
N ALA A 572 -21.98 1.15 2.07
CA ALA A 572 -22.73 -0.10 2.19
C ALA A 572 -23.19 -0.67 0.84
N LYS A 573 -22.79 -0.09 -0.29
CA LYS A 573 -23.17 -0.49 -1.66
C LYS A 573 -24.68 -0.44 -1.92
N LYS A 574 -25.39 0.46 -1.25
CA LYS A 574 -26.84 0.65 -1.43
C LYS A 574 -27.17 1.73 -2.45
N ILE A 575 -26.18 2.49 -2.90
CA ILE A 575 -26.27 3.51 -3.93
C ILE A 575 -25.36 3.10 -5.07
N ASP A 576 -25.88 3.06 -6.29
CA ASP A 576 -25.15 2.67 -7.49
C ASP A 576 -24.35 3.86 -8.05
N ILE A 577 -24.96 5.04 -8.15
CA ILE A 577 -24.36 6.25 -8.70
C ILE A 577 -24.58 7.44 -7.77
N LEU A 578 -23.48 8.13 -7.42
CA LEU A 578 -23.51 9.43 -6.76
C LEU A 578 -23.32 10.52 -7.80
N LEU A 579 -24.35 11.36 -8.02
CA LEU A 579 -24.32 12.49 -8.94
C LEU A 579 -23.82 13.74 -8.18
N VAL A 580 -22.67 14.29 -8.61
CA VAL A 580 -22.01 15.35 -7.84
C VAL A 580 -21.44 16.46 -8.75
N VAL A 581 -21.33 17.67 -8.19
CA VAL A 581 -20.58 18.76 -8.84
C VAL A 581 -19.14 18.81 -8.30
N ASN A 582 -18.95 19.02 -7.00
CA ASN A 582 -17.64 19.09 -6.35
C ASN A 582 -17.53 18.22 -5.10
N MET A 583 -18.66 18.01 -4.42
CA MET A 583 -18.70 17.22 -3.20
C MET A 583 -18.33 15.77 -3.50
N PHE A 584 -17.70 15.08 -2.55
CA PHE A 584 -17.16 13.72 -2.68
C PHE A 584 -16.01 13.53 -3.67
N LEU A 585 -15.70 14.48 -4.55
CA LEU A 585 -14.49 14.40 -5.39
C LEU A 585 -13.21 14.60 -4.56
N THR A 586 -13.35 15.20 -3.38
CA THR A 586 -12.26 15.37 -2.41
C THR A 586 -12.71 14.94 -1.01
N GLY A 587 -11.85 14.27 -0.24
CA GLY A 587 -12.14 13.89 1.15
C GLY A 587 -13.00 12.64 1.34
N PHE A 588 -13.71 12.16 0.33
CA PHE A 588 -14.55 10.95 0.43
C PHE A 588 -13.71 9.67 0.33
N ASP A 589 -13.83 8.79 1.31
CA ASP A 589 -13.16 7.50 1.36
C ASP A 589 -14.16 6.34 1.32
N ASN A 590 -14.16 5.62 0.19
CA ASN A 590 -14.97 4.44 -0.01
C ASN A 590 -14.20 3.39 -0.82
N LYS A 591 -13.84 2.27 -0.21
CA LYS A 591 -13.11 1.18 -0.89
C LYS A 591 -13.93 0.50 -2.00
N TYR A 592 -15.26 0.57 -1.93
CA TYR A 592 -16.15 0.01 -2.94
C TYR A 592 -16.41 0.96 -4.13
N LEU A 593 -15.90 2.18 -4.10
CA LEU A 593 -15.96 3.09 -5.23
C LEU A 593 -14.90 2.71 -6.25
N ASN A 594 -15.31 2.11 -7.39
CA ASN A 594 -14.38 1.68 -8.42
C ASN A 594 -14.47 2.48 -9.72
N SER A 595 -15.60 3.17 -9.99
CA SER A 595 -15.84 3.88 -11.26
C SER A 595 -16.12 5.35 -11.05
N LEU A 596 -15.52 6.20 -11.88
CA LEU A 596 -15.75 7.63 -11.93
C LEU A 596 -16.11 8.04 -13.36
N TYR A 597 -17.35 8.46 -13.55
CA TYR A 597 -17.81 9.10 -14.77
C TYR A 597 -17.54 10.60 -14.69
N VAL A 598 -16.98 11.20 -15.76
CA VAL A 598 -16.54 12.59 -15.76
C VAL A 598 -17.11 13.34 -16.97
N ASP A 599 -18.06 14.25 -16.74
CA ASP A 599 -18.49 15.28 -17.67
C ASP A 599 -18.21 16.68 -17.12
N LYS A 600 -16.95 16.88 -16.77
CA LYS A 600 -16.44 18.10 -16.16
C LYS A 600 -15.01 18.37 -16.59
N ASN A 601 -14.63 19.61 -16.76
CA ASN A 601 -13.24 19.98 -16.96
C ASN A 601 -12.51 19.90 -15.62
N LEU A 602 -11.63 18.90 -15.49
CA LEU A 602 -10.75 18.72 -14.35
C LEU A 602 -9.33 18.98 -14.80
N VAL A 603 -8.55 19.67 -13.97
CA VAL A 603 -7.15 20.00 -14.25
C VAL A 603 -6.30 19.76 -13.01
N TYR A 604 -5.04 19.34 -13.22
CA TYR A 604 -4.01 19.18 -12.18
C TYR A 604 -4.53 18.52 -10.89
N HIS A 605 -4.49 19.22 -9.76
CA HIS A 605 -4.87 18.71 -8.45
C HIS A 605 -6.32 18.20 -8.39
N SER A 606 -7.27 18.91 -8.99
CA SER A 606 -8.67 18.48 -8.99
C SER A 606 -8.89 17.18 -9.76
N LEU A 607 -8.13 16.96 -10.85
CA LEU A 607 -8.15 15.75 -11.66
C LEU A 607 -7.59 14.55 -10.86
N ILE A 608 -6.37 14.65 -10.36
CA ILE A 608 -5.73 13.57 -9.59
C ILE A 608 -6.52 13.22 -8.33
N GLN A 609 -7.09 14.21 -7.65
CA GLN A 609 -7.91 13.97 -6.46
C GLN A 609 -9.20 13.23 -6.77
N ALA A 610 -9.89 13.60 -7.86
CA ALA A 610 -11.09 12.91 -8.32
C ALA A 610 -10.77 11.46 -8.72
N TYR A 611 -9.72 11.24 -9.52
CA TYR A 611 -9.28 9.90 -9.92
C TYR A 611 -8.92 9.05 -8.70
N SER A 612 -8.22 9.63 -7.73
CA SER A 612 -7.80 8.93 -6.51
C SER A 612 -8.96 8.53 -5.58
N ARG A 613 -10.22 8.88 -5.90
CA ARG A 613 -11.37 8.31 -5.18
C ARG A 613 -11.60 6.85 -5.54
N THR A 614 -11.24 6.44 -6.75
CA THR A 614 -11.49 5.09 -7.27
C THR A 614 -10.36 4.10 -6.99
N ASN A 615 -9.18 4.55 -6.56
CA ASN A 615 -7.97 3.73 -6.50
C ASN A 615 -7.72 3.04 -5.14
N ARG A 616 -8.72 2.98 -4.26
CA ARG A 616 -8.62 2.24 -3.00
C ARG A 616 -8.63 0.75 -3.25
N ILE A 617 -7.72 0.02 -2.62
CA ILE A 617 -7.70 -1.45 -2.66
C ILE A 617 -8.93 -2.00 -1.92
N CYS A 618 -9.60 -2.95 -2.52
CA CYS A 618 -10.76 -3.62 -1.93
C CYS A 618 -10.59 -5.14 -1.97
N ASN A 619 -10.86 -5.74 -3.11
CA ASN A 619 -10.74 -7.15 -3.40
C ASN A 619 -10.10 -7.32 -4.79
N GLU A 620 -10.04 -8.55 -5.27
CA GLU A 620 -9.36 -8.91 -6.51
C GLU A 620 -10.07 -8.45 -7.77
N LYS A 621 -11.39 -8.39 -7.71
CA LYS A 621 -12.20 -7.88 -8.82
C LYS A 621 -11.88 -6.43 -9.11
N LYS A 622 -11.49 -5.65 -8.09
CA LYS A 622 -11.10 -4.25 -8.24
C LYS A 622 -9.61 -4.13 -8.58
N ALA A 623 -9.26 -4.33 -9.84
CA ALA A 623 -7.88 -4.28 -10.33
C ALA A 623 -7.36 -2.83 -10.50
N TYR A 624 -8.23 -1.88 -10.86
CA TYR A 624 -7.92 -0.47 -11.12
C TYR A 624 -9.07 0.43 -10.71
N GLY A 625 -8.78 1.74 -10.60
CA GLY A 625 -9.80 2.77 -10.63
C GLY A 625 -10.23 3.04 -12.08
N ASN A 626 -11.50 2.82 -12.41
CA ASN A 626 -12.05 3.04 -13.74
C ASN A 626 -12.48 4.50 -13.89
N ILE A 627 -11.89 5.22 -14.83
CA ILE A 627 -12.21 6.61 -15.11
C ILE A 627 -12.79 6.69 -16.53
N ILE A 628 -14.01 7.18 -16.67
CA ILE A 628 -14.70 7.30 -17.94
C ILE A 628 -14.96 8.79 -18.20
N CYS A 629 -14.22 9.38 -19.13
CA CYS A 629 -14.28 10.80 -19.46
C CYS A 629 -15.17 11.03 -20.69
N PHE A 630 -16.24 11.80 -20.52
CA PHE A 630 -17.09 12.28 -21.62
C PHE A 630 -16.62 13.62 -22.20
N ARG A 631 -15.45 14.07 -21.76
CA ARG A 631 -14.69 15.20 -22.32
C ARG A 631 -13.28 14.75 -22.66
N ASN A 632 -12.66 15.44 -23.61
CA ASN A 632 -11.27 15.15 -23.96
C ASN A 632 -10.32 15.69 -22.88
N LEU A 633 -10.07 14.88 -21.86
CA LEU A 633 -9.17 15.22 -20.76
C LEU A 633 -7.77 14.57 -20.91
N LYS A 634 -7.43 14.02 -22.09
CA LYS A 634 -6.15 13.30 -22.26
C LYS A 634 -4.95 14.19 -21.91
N LYS A 635 -4.90 15.40 -22.48
CA LYS A 635 -3.81 16.34 -22.18
C LYS A 635 -3.77 16.72 -20.71
N GLN A 636 -4.92 17.04 -20.11
CA GLN A 636 -5.00 17.39 -18.68
C GLN A 636 -4.59 16.24 -17.77
N THR A 637 -4.90 15.00 -18.16
CA THR A 637 -4.47 13.78 -17.46
C THR A 637 -2.95 13.63 -17.53
N ASP A 638 -2.37 13.74 -18.71
CA ASP A 638 -0.92 13.61 -18.91
C ASP A 638 -0.16 14.73 -18.16
N ASP A 639 -0.62 15.97 -18.25
CA ASP A 639 -0.03 17.12 -17.54
C ASP A 639 -0.12 16.95 -16.02
N ALA A 640 -1.24 16.45 -15.50
CA ALA A 640 -1.41 16.20 -14.07
C ALA A 640 -0.54 15.05 -13.59
N ILE A 641 -0.45 13.95 -14.35
CA ILE A 641 0.42 12.81 -14.02
C ILE A 641 1.88 13.24 -14.03
N ARG A 642 2.31 13.99 -15.04
CA ARG A 642 3.68 14.54 -15.11
C ARG A 642 4.01 15.44 -13.94
N LEU A 643 3.10 16.33 -13.55
CA LEU A 643 3.32 17.27 -12.45
C LEU A 643 3.41 16.58 -11.09
N PHE A 644 2.56 15.56 -10.83
CA PHE A 644 2.47 14.89 -9.53
C PHE A 644 3.20 13.54 -9.47
N SER A 645 3.90 13.18 -10.55
CA SER A 645 4.77 12.01 -10.64
C SER A 645 6.00 12.39 -11.48
N ASP A 646 7.07 11.58 -11.45
CA ASP A 646 8.17 11.79 -12.40
C ASP A 646 7.69 11.59 -13.84
N GLU A 647 8.41 12.15 -14.82
CA GLU A 647 8.08 12.07 -16.25
C GLU A 647 7.82 10.64 -16.77
N ASN A 648 8.42 9.64 -16.14
CA ASN A 648 8.26 8.21 -16.48
C ASN A 648 7.07 7.53 -15.75
N ALA A 649 6.26 8.24 -15.00
CA ALA A 649 5.18 7.65 -14.20
C ALA A 649 3.91 7.34 -15.00
N GLU A 650 3.77 7.80 -16.24
CA GLU A 650 2.58 7.53 -17.07
C GLU A 650 2.33 6.02 -17.23
N GLU A 651 3.37 5.23 -17.50
CA GLU A 651 3.23 3.77 -17.66
C GLU A 651 2.84 3.04 -16.36
N THR A 652 3.23 3.60 -15.21
CA THR A 652 2.92 3.01 -13.89
C THR A 652 1.53 3.41 -13.37
N VAL A 653 1.05 4.59 -13.73
CA VAL A 653 -0.22 5.16 -13.23
C VAL A 653 -1.41 4.77 -14.09
N LEU A 654 -1.21 4.68 -15.40
CA LEU A 654 -2.24 4.32 -16.37
C LEU A 654 -2.20 2.84 -16.74
N MET A 655 -3.37 2.31 -17.03
CA MET A 655 -3.54 0.96 -17.54
C MET A 655 -3.12 0.86 -19.01
N LYS A 656 -2.54 -0.29 -19.40
CA LYS A 656 -2.17 -0.57 -20.80
C LYS A 656 -3.40 -0.65 -21.73
N PRO A 657 -3.22 -0.53 -23.05
CA PRO A 657 -4.31 -0.69 -24.00
C PRO A 657 -4.96 -2.08 -23.99
N TYR A 658 -6.25 -2.16 -24.27
CA TYR A 658 -7.04 -3.39 -24.34
C TYR A 658 -6.36 -4.56 -25.08
N ARG A 659 -5.80 -4.27 -26.26
CA ARG A 659 -5.15 -5.30 -27.11
C ARG A 659 -4.00 -5.99 -26.43
N GLU A 660 -3.20 -5.27 -25.68
CA GLU A 660 -2.04 -5.82 -24.97
C GLU A 660 -2.48 -6.81 -23.87
N TYR A 661 -3.57 -6.51 -23.17
CA TYR A 661 -4.12 -7.45 -22.18
C TYR A 661 -4.71 -8.70 -22.84
N VAL A 662 -5.36 -8.56 -24.01
CA VAL A 662 -5.86 -9.70 -24.80
C VAL A 662 -4.71 -10.59 -25.27
N GLU A 663 -3.63 -10.00 -25.77
CA GLU A 663 -2.43 -10.74 -26.18
C GLU A 663 -1.79 -11.48 -25.01
N ASN A 664 -1.67 -10.84 -23.86
CA ASN A 664 -1.16 -11.48 -22.63
C ASN A 664 -2.07 -12.63 -22.16
N PHE A 665 -3.38 -12.45 -22.20
CA PHE A 665 -4.34 -13.52 -21.88
C PHE A 665 -4.17 -14.71 -22.82
N ASN A 666 -4.15 -14.45 -24.14
CA ASN A 666 -4.01 -15.49 -25.14
C ASN A 666 -2.64 -16.22 -25.07
N SER A 667 -1.60 -15.53 -24.64
CA SER A 667 -0.30 -16.14 -24.35
C SER A 667 -0.37 -17.01 -23.09
N GLY A 668 -1.04 -16.55 -22.04
CA GLY A 668 -1.28 -17.33 -20.83
C GLY A 668 -2.09 -18.59 -21.06
N VAL A 669 -3.07 -18.54 -21.97
CA VAL A 669 -3.83 -19.74 -22.39
C VAL A 669 -2.92 -20.75 -23.08
N LYS A 670 -1.97 -20.33 -23.90
CA LYS A 670 -0.97 -21.26 -24.48
C LYS A 670 -0.16 -21.93 -23.38
N THR A 671 0.22 -21.21 -22.36
CA THR A 671 0.93 -21.77 -21.18
C THR A 671 0.04 -22.76 -20.43
N LEU A 672 -1.25 -22.42 -20.22
CA LEU A 672 -2.22 -23.34 -19.61
C LEU A 672 -2.30 -24.67 -20.39
N HIS A 673 -2.36 -24.60 -21.71
CA HIS A 673 -2.43 -25.79 -22.57
C HIS A 673 -1.12 -26.59 -22.61
N THR A 674 -0.01 -26.09 -22.09
CA THR A 674 1.20 -26.91 -21.87
C THR A 674 1.09 -27.77 -20.60
N ILE A 675 0.22 -27.36 -19.65
CA ILE A 675 -0.02 -28.06 -18.39
C ILE A 675 -1.19 -29.02 -18.52
N VAL A 676 -2.32 -28.53 -19.05
CA VAL A 676 -3.53 -29.28 -19.32
C VAL A 676 -4.08 -28.93 -20.70
N LYS A 677 -4.45 -29.93 -21.51
CA LYS A 677 -5.00 -29.68 -22.85
C LYS A 677 -6.53 -29.57 -22.81
N THR A 678 -7.16 -30.21 -21.86
CA THR A 678 -8.61 -30.22 -21.68
C THR A 678 -8.98 -30.02 -20.21
N VAL A 679 -10.20 -29.55 -19.95
CA VAL A 679 -10.71 -29.30 -18.59
C VAL A 679 -10.70 -30.61 -17.74
N ASP A 680 -10.97 -31.74 -18.34
CA ASP A 680 -11.04 -33.04 -17.64
C ASP A 680 -9.67 -33.56 -17.17
N GLU A 681 -8.58 -33.10 -17.80
CA GLU A 681 -7.20 -33.42 -17.38
C GLU A 681 -6.83 -32.77 -16.04
N VAL A 682 -7.54 -31.73 -15.62
CA VAL A 682 -7.30 -31.05 -14.35
C VAL A 682 -7.45 -32.00 -13.16
N ASP A 683 -8.42 -32.90 -13.20
CA ASP A 683 -8.68 -33.88 -12.13
C ASP A 683 -7.56 -34.93 -11.96
N GLN A 684 -6.67 -35.02 -12.94
CA GLN A 684 -5.55 -35.98 -12.95
C GLN A 684 -4.21 -35.33 -12.54
N LEU A 685 -4.22 -34.02 -12.30
CA LEU A 685 -3.00 -33.28 -11.91
C LEU A 685 -2.63 -33.59 -10.47
N GLU A 686 -1.36 -33.85 -10.23
CA GLU A 686 -0.78 -34.03 -8.90
C GLU A 686 0.51 -33.22 -8.71
N GLY A 687 0.84 -32.90 -7.47
CA GLY A 687 2.13 -32.32 -7.08
C GLY A 687 2.42 -30.98 -7.76
N GLU A 688 3.54 -30.88 -8.49
CA GLU A 688 4.02 -29.65 -9.12
C GLU A 688 3.13 -29.21 -10.30
N ASP A 689 2.55 -30.13 -11.04
CA ASP A 689 1.69 -29.80 -12.19
C ASP A 689 0.36 -29.17 -11.71
N LEU A 690 -0.19 -29.64 -10.59
CA LEU A 690 -1.36 -29.03 -9.96
C LEU A 690 -1.05 -27.60 -9.49
N LYS A 691 0.13 -27.36 -8.88
CA LYS A 691 0.57 -26.02 -8.49
C LYS A 691 0.72 -25.10 -9.69
N ASN A 692 1.29 -25.60 -10.78
CA ASN A 692 1.47 -24.82 -12.01
C ASN A 692 0.12 -24.47 -12.65
N PHE A 693 -0.83 -25.40 -12.66
CA PHE A 693 -2.20 -25.16 -13.12
C PHE A 693 -2.85 -24.03 -12.28
N VAL A 694 -2.87 -24.17 -10.95
CA VAL A 694 -3.48 -23.20 -10.04
C VAL A 694 -2.85 -21.80 -10.24
N LYS A 695 -1.54 -21.71 -10.36
CA LYS A 695 -0.83 -20.45 -10.59
C LYS A 695 -1.19 -19.84 -11.94
N THR A 696 -1.11 -20.62 -13.02
CA THR A 696 -1.37 -20.16 -14.38
C THR A 696 -2.82 -19.72 -14.55
N PHE A 697 -3.78 -20.55 -14.08
CA PHE A 697 -5.18 -20.25 -14.22
C PHE A 697 -5.61 -19.03 -13.36
N ARG A 698 -5.05 -18.89 -12.18
CA ARG A 698 -5.22 -17.69 -11.35
C ARG A 698 -4.78 -16.41 -12.08
N ASP A 699 -3.60 -16.45 -12.74
CA ASP A 699 -3.10 -15.30 -13.50
C ASP A 699 -4.01 -15.00 -14.71
N LEU A 700 -4.58 -16.02 -15.36
CA LEU A 700 -5.59 -15.85 -16.42
C LEU A 700 -6.88 -15.21 -15.90
N LEU A 701 -7.39 -15.63 -14.73
CA LEU A 701 -8.57 -14.98 -14.10
C LEU A 701 -8.32 -13.50 -13.79
N ARG A 702 -7.11 -13.14 -13.36
CA ARG A 702 -6.73 -11.75 -13.12
C ARG A 702 -6.73 -10.93 -14.41
N LEU A 703 -6.15 -11.46 -15.48
CA LEU A 703 -6.18 -10.81 -16.80
C LEU A 703 -7.61 -10.68 -17.31
N LEU A 704 -8.43 -11.72 -17.17
CA LEU A 704 -9.84 -11.69 -17.55
C LEU A 704 -10.60 -10.58 -16.78
N ASN A 705 -10.42 -10.49 -15.47
CA ASN A 705 -11.04 -9.44 -14.65
C ASN A 705 -10.66 -8.03 -15.11
N ARG A 706 -9.45 -7.84 -15.65
CA ARG A 706 -9.02 -6.57 -16.24
C ARG A 706 -9.65 -6.34 -17.60
N ILE A 707 -9.58 -7.33 -18.48
CA ILE A 707 -10.07 -7.26 -19.85
C ILE A 707 -11.57 -6.99 -19.88
N THR A 708 -12.35 -7.63 -19.01
CA THR A 708 -13.81 -7.46 -18.94
C THR A 708 -14.26 -6.05 -18.53
N THR A 709 -13.39 -5.23 -17.94
CA THR A 709 -13.73 -3.83 -17.60
C THR A 709 -13.68 -2.89 -18.78
N PHE A 710 -13.03 -3.28 -19.88
CA PHE A 710 -12.95 -2.45 -21.09
C PHE A 710 -14.27 -2.47 -21.86
N THR A 711 -14.64 -1.31 -22.41
CA THR A 711 -15.85 -1.16 -23.24
C THR A 711 -15.79 -1.99 -24.54
N GLU A 712 -14.58 -2.17 -25.09
CA GLU A 712 -14.31 -2.92 -26.32
C GLU A 712 -14.34 -4.44 -26.10
N PHE A 713 -14.49 -4.91 -24.85
CA PHE A 713 -14.41 -6.33 -24.50
C PHE A 713 -15.40 -7.19 -25.29
N ASN A 714 -14.86 -8.25 -25.90
CA ASN A 714 -15.64 -9.31 -26.53
C ASN A 714 -14.94 -10.66 -26.28
N TYR A 715 -15.67 -11.66 -25.83
CA TYR A 715 -15.12 -13.03 -25.61
C TYR A 715 -14.50 -13.61 -26.87
N LYS A 716 -14.91 -13.18 -28.07
CA LYS A 716 -14.32 -13.63 -29.34
C LYS A 716 -12.86 -13.19 -29.54
N ASP A 717 -12.39 -12.21 -28.79
CA ASP A 717 -10.98 -11.76 -28.84
C ASP A 717 -10.07 -12.68 -28.01
N LEU A 718 -10.65 -13.49 -27.13
CA LEU A 718 -9.94 -14.45 -26.28
C LEU A 718 -9.78 -15.79 -26.99
N SER A 719 -8.62 -16.43 -26.81
CA SER A 719 -8.33 -17.75 -27.35
C SER A 719 -9.00 -18.91 -26.56
N LEU A 720 -9.64 -18.61 -25.43
CA LEU A 720 -10.42 -19.56 -24.64
C LEU A 720 -11.89 -19.12 -24.66
N PRO A 721 -12.84 -19.97 -25.08
CA PRO A 721 -14.26 -19.66 -25.07
C PRO A 721 -14.80 -19.43 -23.66
N GLU A 722 -15.84 -18.59 -23.53
CA GLU A 722 -16.46 -18.26 -22.24
C GLU A 722 -16.86 -19.52 -21.44
N GLN A 723 -17.49 -20.50 -22.10
CA GLN A 723 -17.90 -21.76 -21.45
C GLN A 723 -16.69 -22.51 -20.89
N GLU A 724 -15.62 -22.60 -21.63
CA GLU A 724 -14.41 -23.31 -21.22
C GLU A 724 -13.69 -22.61 -20.08
N ILE A 725 -13.75 -21.26 -20.03
CA ILE A 725 -13.26 -20.47 -18.89
C ILE A 725 -14.05 -20.82 -17.62
N GLU A 726 -15.38 -20.89 -17.70
CA GLU A 726 -16.22 -21.23 -16.56
C GLU A 726 -16.03 -22.71 -16.13
N ASP A 727 -15.78 -23.61 -17.06
CA ASP A 727 -15.49 -25.00 -16.76
C ASP A 727 -14.14 -25.14 -16.02
N TYR A 728 -13.08 -24.49 -16.48
CA TYR A 728 -11.79 -24.42 -15.75
C TYR A 728 -11.93 -23.73 -14.39
N LYS A 729 -12.78 -22.72 -14.29
CA LYS A 729 -13.05 -22.01 -13.05
C LYS A 729 -13.78 -22.91 -12.05
N SER A 730 -14.70 -23.75 -12.50
CA SER A 730 -15.35 -24.77 -11.65
C SER A 730 -14.31 -25.73 -11.09
N LYS A 731 -13.43 -26.29 -11.94
CA LYS A 731 -12.34 -27.19 -11.50
C LYS A 731 -11.37 -26.50 -10.54
N TYR A 732 -11.04 -25.25 -10.79
CA TYR A 732 -10.20 -24.45 -9.90
C TYR A 732 -10.84 -24.27 -8.51
N ILE A 733 -12.16 -24.04 -8.44
CA ILE A 733 -12.92 -23.93 -7.19
C ILE A 733 -13.00 -25.29 -6.48
N ASP A 734 -13.20 -26.40 -7.23
CA ASP A 734 -13.24 -27.75 -6.66
C ASP A 734 -11.92 -28.15 -6.00
N ILE A 735 -10.79 -27.69 -6.53
CA ILE A 735 -9.47 -27.86 -5.91
C ILE A 735 -9.36 -27.04 -4.60
N TYR A 736 -10.05 -25.89 -4.54
CA TYR A 736 -10.05 -25.00 -3.37
C TYR A 736 -10.91 -25.53 -2.22
N ASP A 737 -12.06 -26.17 -2.53
CA ASP A 737 -13.05 -26.64 -1.55
C ASP A 737 -13.32 -28.15 -1.77
N PRO A 738 -12.33 -29.02 -1.50
CA PRO A 738 -12.49 -30.44 -1.77
C PRO A 738 -13.58 -31.01 -0.85
N PRO A 739 -14.49 -31.84 -1.39
CA PRO A 739 -15.46 -32.54 -0.57
C PRO A 739 -14.73 -33.39 0.47
N THR A 740 -15.07 -33.20 1.73
CA THR A 740 -14.49 -33.87 2.90
C THR A 740 -14.53 -35.39 2.75
N SER A 741 -13.46 -36.02 2.29
CA SER A 741 -13.22 -37.44 2.38
C SER A 741 -11.93 -37.72 3.17
N ILE A 742 -12.11 -38.41 4.25
CA ILE A 742 -11.15 -38.85 5.25
C ILE A 742 -10.06 -39.73 4.60
N GLY A 743 -8.81 -39.31 4.75
CA GLY A 743 -7.64 -40.12 4.42
C GLY A 743 -6.36 -39.29 4.57
N GLU A 744 -5.51 -39.67 5.52
CA GLU A 744 -4.19 -39.05 5.75
C GLU A 744 -3.32 -39.09 4.49
N LYS A 745 -3.36 -38.00 3.74
CA LYS A 745 -2.30 -37.61 2.80
C LYS A 745 -1.86 -36.23 3.19
N GLU A 746 -0.54 -35.99 3.32
CA GLU A 746 0.02 -34.66 3.40
C GLU A 746 -0.51 -33.85 2.20
N SER A 747 -1.45 -32.95 2.47
CA SER A 747 -2.11 -32.16 1.45
C SER A 747 -1.14 -31.10 0.94
N VAL A 748 -0.74 -31.23 -0.31
CA VAL A 748 -0.02 -30.21 -1.08
C VAL A 748 -0.84 -28.90 -1.13
N LEU A 749 -2.15 -28.98 -0.87
CA LEU A 749 -3.09 -27.85 -0.83
C LEU A 749 -2.84 -26.89 0.34
N GLU A 750 -2.21 -27.31 1.43
CA GLU A 750 -1.81 -26.41 2.52
C GLU A 750 -0.69 -25.43 2.10
N ASP A 751 0.06 -25.77 1.06
CA ASP A 751 1.12 -24.94 0.48
C ASP A 751 0.62 -24.09 -0.70
N ILE A 752 -0.59 -24.32 -1.19
CA ILE A 752 -1.20 -23.57 -2.29
C ILE A 752 -2.05 -22.45 -1.67
N ASP A 753 -1.63 -21.25 -1.92
CA ASP A 753 -2.37 -20.09 -1.53
C ASP A 753 -3.46 -19.77 -2.55
N PHE A 754 -4.68 -20.14 -2.20
CA PHE A 754 -5.88 -19.90 -3.00
C PHE A 754 -6.45 -18.47 -2.82
N GLU A 755 -5.90 -17.66 -1.92
CA GLU A 755 -6.21 -16.23 -1.97
C GLU A 755 -5.76 -15.73 -3.33
N ILE A 756 -6.73 -15.35 -4.16
CA ILE A 756 -6.49 -14.64 -5.41
C ILE A 756 -5.94 -13.26 -5.01
N GLU A 757 -4.66 -13.18 -4.72
CA GLU A 757 -3.99 -11.93 -4.39
C GLU A 757 -3.77 -11.14 -5.68
N LEU A 758 -4.13 -9.88 -5.66
CA LEU A 758 -3.74 -8.89 -6.64
C LEU A 758 -2.22 -8.71 -6.57
N LEU A 759 -1.48 -9.66 -7.15
CA LEU A 759 -0.08 -9.44 -7.42
C LEU A 759 -0.03 -8.48 -8.61
N ARG A 760 0.31 -7.25 -8.31
CA ARG A 760 0.83 -6.33 -9.30
C ARG A 760 2.07 -6.99 -9.91
N ARG A 761 1.96 -7.45 -11.13
CA ARG A 761 3.08 -7.53 -12.03
C ARG A 761 3.19 -6.18 -12.70
N ASP A 762 4.12 -5.36 -12.24
CA ASP A 762 4.84 -4.52 -13.17
C ASP A 762 5.63 -5.52 -14.02
N ASP A 763 5.21 -5.75 -15.24
CA ASP A 763 6.03 -6.47 -16.19
C ASP A 763 7.18 -5.55 -16.60
N ILE A 764 8.12 -5.38 -15.68
CA ILE A 764 9.48 -4.98 -16.02
C ILE A 764 10.06 -6.22 -16.67
N ASN A 765 9.66 -6.47 -17.92
CA ASN A 765 10.15 -7.57 -18.71
C ASN A 765 11.40 -7.13 -19.45
N VAL A 766 12.04 -8.10 -20.10
CA VAL A 766 13.20 -7.88 -20.97
C VAL A 766 12.93 -6.81 -22.03
N GLU A 767 11.73 -6.78 -22.60
CA GLU A 767 11.34 -5.80 -23.63
C GLU A 767 11.36 -4.37 -23.09
N TYR A 768 10.96 -4.18 -21.85
CA TYR A 768 11.02 -2.87 -21.18
C TYR A 768 12.47 -2.43 -20.97
N ILE A 769 13.35 -3.33 -20.52
CA ILE A 769 14.79 -3.05 -20.36
C ILE A 769 15.43 -2.77 -21.72
N LEU A 770 15.10 -3.55 -22.76
CA LEU A 770 15.56 -3.32 -24.13
C LEU A 770 15.12 -1.97 -24.68
N LYS A 771 13.87 -1.56 -24.41
CA LYS A 771 13.37 -0.25 -24.79
C LYS A 771 14.17 0.87 -24.12
N LEU A 772 14.41 0.75 -22.81
CA LEU A 772 15.22 1.72 -22.07
C LEU A 772 16.68 1.76 -22.57
N LEU A 773 17.26 0.62 -22.91
CA LEU A 773 18.61 0.54 -23.49
C LEU A 773 18.69 1.18 -24.88
N LYS A 774 17.62 1.09 -25.68
CA LYS A 774 17.53 1.74 -27.01
C LYS A 774 17.43 3.27 -26.90
N GLU A 775 16.80 3.78 -25.86
CA GLU A 775 16.63 5.20 -25.58
C GLU A 775 17.86 5.85 -24.95
N LEU A 776 18.82 5.06 -24.46
CA LEU A 776 20.04 5.54 -23.81
C LEU A 776 20.98 6.21 -24.83
N GLN A 777 21.19 7.51 -24.68
CA GLN A 777 22.07 8.27 -25.57
C GLN A 777 23.39 8.61 -24.87
N PRO A 778 24.53 8.06 -25.33
CA PRO A 778 25.82 8.39 -24.78
C PRO A 778 26.14 9.89 -25.03
N ASN A 779 26.84 10.51 -24.10
CA ASN A 779 27.26 11.92 -24.14
C ASN A 779 26.14 12.98 -23.95
N THR A 780 25.00 12.61 -23.42
CA THR A 780 23.94 13.57 -22.97
C THR A 780 24.13 13.89 -21.49
N PRO A 781 23.72 15.11 -21.04
CA PRO A 781 23.82 15.50 -19.61
C PRO A 781 23.01 14.62 -18.64
N GLY A 782 22.11 13.75 -19.18
CA GLY A 782 21.26 12.83 -18.43
C GLY A 782 21.72 11.39 -18.40
N PHE A 783 22.74 11.03 -19.18
CA PHE A 783 23.16 9.63 -19.40
C PHE A 783 23.38 8.81 -18.12
N GLU A 784 24.14 9.32 -17.16
CA GLU A 784 24.38 8.60 -15.90
C GLU A 784 23.10 8.43 -15.06
N LYS A 785 22.19 9.39 -15.13
CA LYS A 785 20.89 9.32 -14.47
C LYS A 785 20.00 8.24 -15.10
N ASP A 786 20.00 8.18 -16.42
CA ASP A 786 19.18 7.21 -17.17
C ASP A 786 19.78 5.79 -17.03
N LYS A 787 21.11 5.66 -17.08
CA LYS A 787 21.82 4.40 -16.78
C LYS A 787 21.47 3.90 -15.38
N GLN A 788 21.56 4.75 -14.36
CA GLN A 788 21.23 4.40 -12.98
C GLN A 788 19.75 4.04 -12.82
N PHE A 789 18.88 4.68 -13.60
CA PHE A 789 17.46 4.34 -13.63
C PHE A 789 17.22 2.92 -14.16
N ILE A 790 17.90 2.51 -15.23
CA ILE A 790 17.81 1.14 -15.78
C ILE A 790 18.27 0.13 -14.72
N LEU A 791 19.43 0.34 -14.12
CA LEU A 791 19.98 -0.57 -13.11
C LEU A 791 19.08 -0.68 -11.88
N ASN A 792 18.57 0.45 -11.37
CA ASN A 792 17.61 0.50 -10.26
C ASN A 792 16.27 -0.16 -10.62
N THR A 793 15.86 -0.11 -11.87
CA THR A 793 14.66 -0.75 -12.38
C THR A 793 14.82 -2.27 -12.39
N MET A 794 15.97 -2.77 -12.82
CA MET A 794 16.30 -4.19 -12.77
C MET A 794 16.47 -4.72 -11.34
N GLU A 795 16.98 -3.89 -10.43
CA GLU A 795 17.14 -4.26 -9.01
C GLU A 795 15.79 -4.57 -8.32
N LYS A 796 14.72 -4.03 -8.88
CA LYS A 796 13.33 -4.21 -8.37
C LYS A 796 12.67 -5.53 -8.81
N ASP A 797 13.19 -6.18 -9.84
CA ASP A 797 12.71 -7.46 -10.34
C ASP A 797 13.65 -8.61 -9.92
N ILE A 798 13.06 -9.62 -9.26
CA ILE A 798 13.83 -10.78 -8.74
C ILE A 798 14.57 -11.54 -9.85
N LYS A 799 13.99 -11.59 -11.06
CA LYS A 799 14.58 -12.30 -12.20
C LYS A 799 15.67 -11.49 -12.89
N LEU A 800 15.61 -10.17 -12.81
CA LEU A 800 16.55 -9.26 -13.46
C LEU A 800 17.72 -8.86 -12.56
N ARG A 801 17.60 -8.98 -11.23
CA ARG A 801 18.68 -8.66 -10.27
C ARG A 801 19.99 -9.40 -10.55
N SER A 802 19.93 -10.68 -10.89
CA SER A 802 21.11 -11.48 -11.21
C SER A 802 21.84 -11.02 -12.48
N LYS A 803 21.23 -10.15 -13.27
CA LYS A 803 21.70 -9.67 -14.57
C LYS A 803 22.20 -8.22 -14.54
N ILE A 804 22.09 -7.53 -13.42
CA ILE A 804 22.47 -6.12 -13.27
C ILE A 804 23.92 -5.88 -13.68
N ASP A 805 24.86 -6.68 -13.16
CA ASP A 805 26.28 -6.56 -13.49
C ASP A 805 26.54 -6.78 -14.97
N LEU A 806 25.80 -7.69 -15.58
CA LEU A 806 25.92 -8.03 -16.98
C LEU A 806 25.43 -6.88 -17.88
N ILE A 807 24.28 -6.29 -17.55
CA ILE A 807 23.73 -5.14 -18.26
C ILE A 807 24.58 -3.89 -18.04
N ASN A 808 25.10 -3.67 -16.83
CA ASN A 808 26.00 -2.54 -16.58
C ASN A 808 27.26 -2.63 -17.44
N LYS A 809 27.89 -3.80 -17.52
CA LYS A 809 29.04 -4.04 -18.43
C LYS A 809 28.66 -3.86 -19.90
N PHE A 810 27.50 -4.36 -20.32
CA PHE A 810 27.00 -4.17 -21.68
C PHE A 810 26.87 -2.69 -22.03
N ILE A 811 26.28 -1.87 -21.14
CA ILE A 811 26.18 -0.43 -21.34
C ILE A 811 27.56 0.21 -21.50
N GLU A 812 28.51 -0.13 -20.66
CA GLU A 812 29.89 0.42 -20.71
C GLU A 812 30.67 0.02 -21.96
N GLU A 813 30.54 -1.23 -22.40
CA GLU A 813 31.31 -1.77 -23.53
C GLU A 813 30.67 -1.46 -24.88
N ASN A 814 29.33 -1.42 -24.98
CA ASN A 814 28.66 -1.40 -26.27
C ASN A 814 27.83 -0.13 -26.53
N ILE A 815 27.45 0.61 -25.49
CA ILE A 815 26.67 1.86 -25.61
C ILE A 815 27.56 3.08 -25.46
N VAL A 816 28.50 3.09 -24.51
CA VAL A 816 29.42 4.22 -24.28
C VAL A 816 30.51 4.31 -25.36
N LYS A 817 30.86 3.18 -26.01
CA LYS A 817 31.85 3.09 -27.08
C LYS A 817 31.25 2.53 -28.37
N PRO A 818 30.39 3.29 -29.07
CA PRO A 818 29.71 2.74 -30.24
C PRO A 818 30.67 2.54 -31.42
N ASN A 819 30.79 1.29 -31.85
CA ASN A 819 31.28 0.96 -33.20
C ASN A 819 30.05 0.47 -33.98
N GLU A 820 29.60 1.30 -34.92
CA GLU A 820 28.55 1.04 -35.93
C GLU A 820 27.08 1.01 -35.54
N ASN A 821 26.21 1.46 -36.46
CA ASN A 821 24.75 1.46 -36.38
C ASN A 821 24.14 0.04 -36.45
N VAL A 822 24.21 -0.72 -35.38
CA VAL A 822 23.60 -2.05 -35.25
C VAL A 822 22.49 -2.01 -34.19
N ASN A 823 21.44 -2.81 -34.41
CA ASN A 823 20.31 -2.96 -33.47
C ASN A 823 20.80 -3.34 -32.05
N THR A 824 20.40 -2.57 -31.04
CA THR A 824 20.79 -2.78 -29.63
C THR A 824 20.39 -4.17 -29.11
N GLU A 825 19.31 -4.72 -29.64
CA GLU A 825 18.76 -6.05 -29.28
C GLU A 825 19.70 -7.17 -29.75
N GLU A 826 20.12 -7.14 -31.00
CA GLU A 826 21.06 -8.11 -31.58
C GLU A 826 22.43 -8.04 -30.88
N LYS A 827 22.90 -6.83 -30.57
CA LYS A 827 24.16 -6.65 -29.82
C LYS A 827 24.06 -7.19 -28.39
N LEU A 828 22.92 -7.05 -27.73
CA LEU A 828 22.75 -7.59 -26.39
C LEU A 828 22.70 -9.13 -26.42
N GLU A 829 21.99 -9.73 -27.37
CA GLU A 829 21.99 -11.19 -27.56
C GLU A 829 23.36 -11.74 -27.83
N GLU A 830 24.12 -11.15 -28.77
CA GLU A 830 25.51 -11.55 -29.07
C GLU A 830 26.43 -11.38 -27.84
N TYR A 831 26.27 -10.30 -27.08
CA TYR A 831 27.01 -10.06 -25.86
C TYR A 831 26.69 -11.11 -24.79
N MET A 832 25.41 -11.40 -24.56
CA MET A 832 24.96 -12.41 -23.61
C MET A 832 25.52 -13.80 -23.97
N ASP A 833 25.45 -14.18 -25.23
CA ASP A 833 25.97 -15.46 -25.72
C ASP A 833 27.49 -15.58 -25.56
N ARG A 834 28.21 -14.50 -25.78
CA ARG A 834 29.67 -14.46 -25.60
C ARG A 834 30.06 -14.61 -24.12
N GLU A 835 29.40 -13.83 -23.24
CA GLU A 835 29.66 -13.89 -21.81
C GLU A 835 29.27 -15.25 -21.21
N LYS A 836 28.14 -15.83 -21.66
CA LYS A 836 27.71 -17.18 -21.30
C LYS A 836 28.75 -18.24 -21.66
N LYS A 837 29.23 -18.24 -22.91
CA LYS A 837 30.29 -19.18 -23.37
C LYS A 837 31.57 -19.02 -22.56
N THR A 838 31.90 -17.78 -22.20
CA THR A 838 33.08 -17.48 -21.37
C THR A 838 32.93 -18.02 -19.97
N ALA A 839 31.76 -17.81 -19.34
CA ALA A 839 31.46 -18.29 -17.99
C ALA A 839 31.38 -19.83 -17.93
N ILE A 840 30.81 -20.49 -18.96
CA ILE A 840 30.83 -21.96 -19.07
C ILE A 840 32.24 -22.51 -19.14
N ASN A 841 33.13 -21.90 -19.95
CA ASN A 841 34.50 -22.34 -20.05
C ASN A 841 35.32 -22.09 -18.77
N GLN A 842 35.03 -20.99 -18.05
CA GLN A 842 35.59 -20.73 -16.72
C GLN A 842 35.16 -21.81 -15.70
N LEU A 843 33.87 -22.15 -15.66
CA LEU A 843 33.34 -23.20 -14.78
C LEU A 843 34.00 -24.56 -15.08
N ILE A 844 34.13 -24.92 -16.37
CA ILE A 844 34.78 -26.17 -16.78
C ILE A 844 36.23 -26.21 -16.30
N THR A 845 36.93 -25.08 -16.38
CA THR A 845 38.35 -25.00 -15.99
C THR A 845 38.51 -24.98 -14.47
N SER A 846 37.70 -24.19 -13.74
CA SER A 846 37.81 -24.04 -12.28
C SER A 846 37.47 -25.33 -11.54
N GLU A 847 36.45 -26.07 -11.99
CA GLU A 847 35.98 -27.31 -11.36
C GLU A 847 36.57 -28.56 -12.01
N ASN A 848 37.48 -28.41 -12.96
CA ASN A 848 38.16 -29.50 -13.68
C ASN A 848 37.20 -30.53 -14.28
N LEU A 849 36.26 -30.03 -15.13
CA LEU A 849 35.16 -30.84 -15.68
C LEU A 849 35.45 -31.35 -17.11
N HIS A 850 34.75 -32.41 -17.51
CA HIS A 850 34.71 -32.87 -18.89
C HIS A 850 33.97 -31.89 -19.80
N GLN A 851 34.66 -31.23 -20.72
CA GLN A 851 34.16 -30.14 -21.55
C GLN A 851 32.86 -30.51 -22.30
N ASP A 852 32.89 -31.60 -23.08
CA ASP A 852 31.75 -32.00 -23.91
C ASP A 852 30.55 -32.47 -23.09
N LYS A 853 30.78 -33.19 -21.98
CA LYS A 853 29.71 -33.64 -21.12
C LYS A 853 29.05 -32.48 -20.37
N THR A 854 29.85 -31.50 -19.97
CA THR A 854 29.31 -30.30 -19.27
C THR A 854 28.47 -29.46 -20.22
N LYS A 855 28.94 -29.23 -21.45
CA LYS A 855 28.17 -28.48 -22.45
C LYS A 855 26.87 -29.19 -22.82
N ASN A 856 26.90 -30.52 -22.99
CA ASN A 856 25.70 -31.32 -23.28
C ASN A 856 24.71 -31.27 -22.15
N LEU A 857 25.13 -31.38 -20.88
CA LEU A 857 24.29 -31.28 -19.74
C LEU A 857 23.64 -29.88 -19.60
N ILE A 858 24.39 -28.82 -19.89
CA ILE A 858 23.92 -27.45 -19.91
C ILE A 858 22.81 -27.29 -20.97
N ASN A 859 23.06 -27.75 -22.21
CA ASN A 859 22.08 -27.69 -23.28
C ASN A 859 20.80 -28.52 -22.97
N GLU A 860 20.97 -29.68 -22.31
CA GLU A 860 19.82 -30.49 -21.87
C GLU A 860 19.02 -29.80 -20.75
N TYR A 861 19.66 -29.12 -19.85
CA TYR A 861 19.01 -28.33 -18.82
C TYR A 861 18.25 -27.14 -19.39
N GLU A 862 18.82 -26.40 -20.34
CA GLU A 862 18.14 -25.30 -21.02
C GLU A 862 16.87 -25.76 -21.75
N PHE A 863 16.90 -26.95 -22.31
CA PHE A 863 15.76 -27.51 -23.02
C PHE A 863 14.71 -28.15 -22.09
N SER A 864 15.14 -28.83 -21.03
CA SER A 864 14.26 -29.65 -20.19
C SER A 864 13.92 -29.05 -18.82
N GLY A 865 14.69 -28.04 -18.37
CA GLY A 865 14.59 -27.46 -17.01
C GLY A 865 14.99 -28.43 -15.89
N LYS A 866 15.57 -29.61 -16.22
CA LYS A 866 15.87 -30.67 -15.23
C LYS A 866 17.31 -31.15 -15.35
N ILE A 867 18.03 -31.20 -14.23
CA ILE A 867 19.36 -31.84 -14.13
C ILE A 867 19.24 -33.07 -13.24
N LYS A 868 19.60 -34.24 -13.80
CA LYS A 868 19.62 -35.50 -13.03
C LYS A 868 20.90 -35.58 -12.20
N PRO A 869 20.83 -35.89 -10.89
CA PRO A 869 21.99 -35.92 -10.00
C PRO A 869 23.10 -36.89 -10.43
N MET A 870 22.75 -37.94 -11.18
CA MET A 870 23.75 -38.90 -11.70
C MET A 870 24.57 -38.34 -12.85
N GLU A 871 24.03 -37.48 -13.68
CA GLU A 871 24.70 -36.86 -14.81
C GLU A 871 25.78 -35.86 -14.35
N VAL A 872 25.47 -35.08 -13.28
CA VAL A 872 26.46 -34.19 -12.65
C VAL A 872 27.66 -34.95 -12.10
N ALA A 873 27.46 -36.20 -11.65
CA ALA A 873 28.55 -37.04 -11.16
C ALA A 873 29.56 -37.43 -12.23
N ASN A 874 29.12 -37.48 -13.51
CA ASN A 874 29.94 -37.88 -14.66
C ASN A 874 30.69 -36.73 -15.30
N LEU A 875 30.54 -35.50 -14.77
CA LEU A 875 31.22 -34.30 -15.24
C LEU A 875 32.65 -34.18 -14.70
N PHE A 876 32.93 -34.71 -13.51
CA PHE A 876 34.27 -34.62 -12.92
C PHE A 876 35.28 -35.50 -13.63
N THR A 877 36.46 -34.95 -13.94
CA THR A 877 37.56 -35.69 -14.58
C THR A 877 38.28 -36.61 -13.60
N GLU A 878 38.24 -36.29 -12.29
CA GLU A 878 38.88 -37.07 -11.21
C GLU A 878 37.83 -37.84 -10.37
N LYS A 879 38.26 -39.01 -9.82
CA LYS A 879 37.42 -39.79 -8.90
C LYS A 879 37.35 -39.10 -7.53
N LEU A 880 36.23 -38.46 -7.21
CA LEU A 880 35.96 -37.84 -5.91
C LEU A 880 35.94 -38.86 -4.75
N LYS A 881 36.48 -38.49 -3.59
CA LYS A 881 36.38 -39.28 -2.36
C LYS A 881 34.92 -39.41 -1.91
N LEU A 882 34.52 -40.55 -1.32
CA LEU A 882 33.13 -40.87 -1.03
C LEU A 882 32.43 -39.82 -0.10
N LYS A 883 33.19 -39.22 0.83
CA LYS A 883 32.66 -38.18 1.74
C LYS A 883 32.33 -36.85 1.03
N ASP A 884 33.08 -36.51 0.02
CA ASP A 884 32.95 -35.22 -0.70
C ASP A 884 31.99 -35.31 -1.90
N LYS A 885 31.72 -36.54 -2.35
CA LYS A 885 30.98 -36.82 -3.59
C LYS A 885 29.57 -36.28 -3.63
N ARG A 886 28.83 -36.29 -2.48
CA ARG A 886 27.46 -35.81 -2.41
C ARG A 886 27.41 -34.28 -2.33
N ARG A 887 28.30 -33.65 -1.57
CA ARG A 887 28.40 -32.20 -1.41
C ARG A 887 28.81 -31.54 -2.72
N LYS A 888 29.91 -31.96 -3.33
CA LYS A 888 30.40 -31.39 -4.61
C LYS A 888 29.44 -31.55 -5.78
N ARG A 889 28.66 -32.62 -5.82
CA ARG A 889 27.57 -32.75 -6.82
C ARG A 889 26.46 -31.73 -6.65
N GLN A 890 26.07 -31.45 -5.41
CA GLN A 890 25.02 -30.47 -5.12
C GLN A 890 25.52 -29.05 -5.41
N GLU A 891 26.74 -28.74 -5.01
CA GLU A 891 27.41 -27.47 -5.27
C GLU A 891 27.48 -27.22 -6.80
N LEU A 892 28.05 -28.15 -7.56
CA LEU A 892 28.17 -28.02 -9.01
C LEU A 892 26.82 -27.95 -9.74
N LYS A 893 25.84 -28.76 -9.31
CA LYS A 893 24.49 -28.67 -9.84
C LYS A 893 23.94 -27.25 -9.69
N GLN A 894 24.11 -26.67 -8.51
CA GLN A 894 23.60 -25.33 -8.23
C GLN A 894 24.36 -24.25 -9.01
N GLU A 895 25.68 -24.37 -9.10
CA GLU A 895 26.49 -23.46 -9.92
C GLU A 895 26.09 -23.47 -11.41
N ILE A 896 25.80 -24.65 -11.98
CA ILE A 896 25.29 -24.76 -13.34
C ILE A 896 23.93 -24.09 -13.48
N MET A 897 23.02 -24.30 -12.54
CA MET A 897 21.69 -23.70 -12.55
C MET A 897 21.77 -22.17 -12.42
N ASP A 898 22.55 -21.66 -11.47
CA ASP A 898 22.73 -20.22 -11.24
C ASP A 898 23.42 -19.54 -12.45
N LEU A 899 24.37 -20.22 -13.09
CA LEU A 899 25.04 -19.73 -14.29
C LEU A 899 24.04 -19.59 -15.43
N ILE A 900 23.21 -20.61 -15.67
CA ILE A 900 22.23 -20.57 -16.77
C ILE A 900 21.16 -19.53 -16.51
N ASP A 901 20.59 -19.47 -15.28
CA ASP A 901 19.59 -18.48 -14.90
C ASP A 901 20.10 -17.03 -15.03
N LYS A 902 21.41 -16.82 -14.90
CA LYS A 902 22.04 -15.52 -15.11
C LYS A 902 22.03 -15.10 -16.59
N TYR A 903 22.17 -16.04 -17.52
CA TYR A 903 22.30 -15.76 -18.96
C TYR A 903 21.06 -16.15 -19.78
N THR A 904 19.96 -16.62 -19.15
CA THR A 904 18.68 -16.91 -19.80
C THR A 904 17.66 -15.83 -19.39
N TRP A 905 17.00 -15.25 -20.39
CA TRP A 905 15.96 -14.22 -20.17
C TRP A 905 14.62 -14.82 -19.78
#